data_b3b93e63407011f182c906c68905df52
#
_entry.id   b3b93e63407011f182c906c68905df52
#
_cell.length_a   1.000
_cell.length_b   1.000
_cell.length_c   1.000
_cell.angle_alpha   90.00
_cell.angle_beta   90.00
_cell.angle_gamma   90.00
#
_symmetry.space_group_name_H-M   'P 1'
#
loop_
_entity.id
_entity.type
_entity.pdbx_description
1 polymer ?
#
loop_
_entity_poly.entity_id
_entity_poly.type
_entity_poly.pdbx_seq_one_letter_code
_entity_poly.pdbx_strand_id
1 'polypeptide(L)'
;MQLFAASALASEGATAFSVEDAPAKAAAVASPTPAPADGIDIPFTRFTLPNGLTAVVHEDHKAPVVAVSIWYHVGSGDEPAGKTGFAHLFEHLMFSGSENRKGTYFEPFEQVGATDMNGTTWFDRTNYFETVPTTALDMALWMESDRMGHLLGAIGQKELDTQRGVVQNEKRQGENRPYGRTDENILANAFPANHPYQHDTIGSMADLDAASLADVKQWFNDYYGAANTTIVLAGDITPEVARAKLQKYFGDIPAGPPVPRQQPWVAARETSTRGEQKDHVAQTRIIREWNVAQLGHADEPLLELAANALGGGKTSRLYQRLVYKDKLVDSVSVEVQPFALASQFVLTADVKQGIDPVKVEKAIAEEWANFLKHGPTDEELERSRMSSRAGFIRGLEKVGGFSGKATVLAESQVYRGDPAAYKLDLARIQQATPETVKAAANRWLAKGDYTLTVVPVAEGEAIDDAAPKGLPVADGKPAAVMPAKADYSASKSTLDRSSGVPKVSDFPDLSFPKIQRGVLKNGIEIALSERHTIPVVQMQLQFDAGYASDQGRKLGTSSFAMALLDEGTLTLDSVEIARRSELLGARISAGSGLDSSSVSLNALSSELEASLALYADIVRNPAFREADIERIRGQWLADIAQEKTQPTGIALRTLPPLLYGDQHAYGIPFTGSGTEASIKSLDVKDLRRFHREFIRPDNLKILIAGDTTLAEITRQLDKVFGDWQATETPVPVKAIANVDAPTKARVFLIDRPDSPQSLILTGSLAPSTTVANNIEIQTMNGIFGGTFTSRLNMNLREDKRWAYGASSFLQDAIGQRPFMTYASVQTDKTAESAAEVLKEARAVIGDKPITDEEIARIKAQRIRALPGSFETTGSVLGILSGNALYSRPDDYVQTLKARLQGQTKADIEAAARAVIKPDALTWVIVGDLEKIEAPVRALKLGDVKVMDADGKVLR
;
A
#
# COMPACT_ATOMS: atom_id res chain seq x y z
N MET A 1 -4.05 -8.88 -6.34
CA MET A 1 -2.91 -8.59 -5.48
C MET A 1 -2.73 -7.10 -5.16
N GLN A 2 -3.48 -6.21 -5.79
CA GLN A 2 -3.41 -4.75 -5.51
C GLN A 2 -4.39 -4.24 -4.43
N LEU A 3 -5.32 -5.03 -3.97
CA LEU A 3 -6.29 -4.65 -2.91
C LEU A 3 -5.76 -4.81 -1.47
N PHE A 4 -4.57 -5.38 -1.28
CA PHE A 4 -3.95 -5.58 0.04
C PHE A 4 -2.89 -4.55 0.42
N ALA A 5 -2.56 -3.61 -0.47
CA ALA A 5 -1.47 -2.66 -0.24
C ALA A 5 -1.92 -1.28 0.30
N ALA A 6 -3.22 -1.06 0.48
CA ALA A 6 -3.72 0.27 0.83
C ALA A 6 -3.60 0.64 2.33
N SER A 7 -3.05 -0.23 3.18
CA SER A 7 -2.94 0.07 4.61
C SER A 7 -1.54 -0.11 5.19
N ALA A 8 -0.53 -0.33 4.38
CA ALA A 8 0.85 -0.53 4.86
C ALA A 8 1.86 0.44 4.25
N LEU A 9 1.43 1.46 3.51
CA LEU A 9 2.31 2.44 2.87
C LEU A 9 1.87 3.88 3.17
N ALA A 10 1.57 4.17 4.43
CA ALA A 10 1.42 5.54 4.91
C ALA A 10 2.72 6.07 5.53
N SER A 11 3.88 5.67 5.04
CA SER A 11 5.17 6.14 5.52
C SER A 11 6.21 6.31 4.40
N GLU A 12 5.86 6.96 3.31
CA GLU A 12 6.89 7.58 2.47
C GLU A 12 6.45 9.02 2.20
N GLY A 13 7.06 9.93 2.95
CA GLY A 13 6.73 11.34 3.01
C GLY A 13 6.77 12.06 1.69
N ALA A 14 5.75 12.83 1.46
CA ALA A 14 5.81 13.98 0.57
C ALA A 14 5.72 15.24 1.43
N THR A 15 6.74 16.04 1.41
CA THR A 15 6.94 17.28 2.16
C THR A 15 6.38 18.48 1.45
N ALA A 16 5.79 19.37 2.20
CA ALA A 16 5.41 20.66 1.66
C ALA A 16 5.12 21.84 2.61
N PHE A 17 5.06 23.10 2.26
CA PHE A 17 5.41 24.32 3.01
C PHE A 17 4.50 25.55 3.05
N SER A 18 4.91 26.51 3.86
CA SER A 18 4.18 27.70 4.29
C SER A 18 4.63 29.06 3.77
N VAL A 19 3.81 30.08 4.04
CA VAL A 19 4.22 31.49 4.14
C VAL A 19 3.44 32.18 5.25
N GLU A 20 4.13 33.02 6.02
CA GLU A 20 3.60 33.91 7.04
C GLU A 20 3.03 35.24 6.49
N ASP A 21 1.99 35.65 7.14
CA ASP A 21 1.36 36.98 7.33
C ASP A 21 1.65 38.19 6.45
N ALA A 22 0.58 38.71 5.82
CA ALA A 22 0.10 40.11 6.01
C ALA A 22 -1.12 40.43 5.11
N PRO A 23 -1.96 41.41 5.41
CA PRO A 23 -3.28 41.56 4.77
C PRO A 23 -3.23 42.26 3.41
N ALA A 24 -4.04 41.74 2.54
CA ALA A 24 -4.73 42.27 1.36
C ALA A 24 -4.14 43.44 0.52
N LYS A 25 -4.17 43.20 -0.77
CA LYS A 25 -4.16 44.07 -1.92
C LYS A 25 -2.79 44.52 -2.44
N ALA A 26 -2.19 43.75 -3.29
CA ALA A 26 -1.50 44.22 -4.49
C ALA A 26 -1.35 43.05 -5.50
N ALA A 27 -1.44 43.38 -6.76
CA ALA A 27 -1.22 42.44 -7.85
C ALA A 27 0.12 41.70 -7.66
N ALA A 28 0.10 40.37 -7.59
CA ALA A 28 1.29 39.60 -7.41
C ALA A 28 2.16 39.67 -8.67
N VAL A 29 3.27 40.39 -8.55
CA VAL A 29 4.43 40.17 -9.38
C VAL A 29 5.02 38.85 -8.91
N ALA A 30 4.98 37.81 -9.76
CA ALA A 30 5.60 36.54 -9.47
C ALA A 30 7.09 36.74 -9.18
N SER A 31 7.49 36.48 -7.93
CA SER A 31 8.91 36.37 -7.62
C SER A 31 9.47 35.17 -8.38
N PRO A 32 10.65 35.24 -8.96
CA PRO A 32 11.23 34.10 -9.67
C PRO A 32 11.44 32.95 -8.68
N THR A 33 10.78 31.83 -8.93
CA THR A 33 11.02 30.57 -8.23
C THR A 33 12.51 30.25 -8.31
N PRO A 34 13.18 29.86 -7.22
CA PRO A 34 14.59 29.47 -7.28
C PRO A 34 14.79 28.40 -8.34
N ALA A 35 15.87 28.48 -9.11
CA ALA A 35 16.25 27.41 -10.02
C ALA A 35 16.40 26.11 -9.19
N PRO A 36 15.92 24.95 -9.69
CA PRO A 36 16.02 23.69 -8.96
C PRO A 36 17.48 23.39 -8.66
N ALA A 37 17.79 23.10 -7.41
CA ALA A 37 19.04 22.47 -7.06
C ALA A 37 19.05 21.09 -7.74
N ASP A 38 20.07 20.80 -8.52
CA ASP A 38 20.33 19.49 -9.14
C ASP A 38 19.36 18.97 -10.22
N GLY A 39 18.64 19.84 -10.94
CA GLY A 39 17.87 19.44 -12.13
C GLY A 39 16.59 18.66 -11.86
N ILE A 40 16.13 18.55 -10.61
CA ILE A 40 14.86 17.91 -10.25
C ILE A 40 13.72 18.89 -10.53
N ASP A 41 12.96 18.66 -11.60
CA ASP A 41 11.82 19.51 -11.98
C ASP A 41 10.66 18.67 -12.51
N ILE A 42 9.44 19.11 -12.19
CA ILE A 42 8.20 18.65 -12.82
C ILE A 42 7.64 19.85 -13.57
N PRO A 43 7.98 20.04 -14.85
CA PRO A 43 7.48 21.17 -15.62
C PRO A 43 5.97 21.07 -15.79
N PHE A 44 5.26 22.19 -15.69
CA PHE A 44 3.82 22.23 -15.81
C PHE A 44 3.30 23.50 -16.46
N THR A 45 2.09 23.42 -16.99
CA THR A 45 1.27 24.55 -17.38
C THR A 45 0.04 24.63 -16.48
N ARG A 46 -0.19 25.79 -15.86
CA ARG A 46 -1.38 26.03 -15.02
C ARG A 46 -2.33 27.01 -15.71
N PHE A 47 -3.63 26.76 -15.62
CA PHE A 47 -4.69 27.68 -16.03
C PHE A 47 -5.97 27.46 -15.22
N THR A 48 -6.88 28.44 -15.27
CA THR A 48 -8.19 28.35 -14.64
C THR A 48 -9.27 28.49 -15.71
N LEU A 49 -10.31 27.65 -15.62
CA LEU A 49 -11.49 27.78 -16.48
C LEU A 49 -12.41 28.91 -15.98
N PRO A 50 -13.34 29.41 -16.84
CA PRO A 50 -14.25 30.49 -16.45
C PRO A 50 -15.13 30.23 -15.24
N ASN A 51 -15.41 28.95 -14.91
CA ASN A 51 -16.16 28.50 -13.74
C ASN A 51 -15.30 28.34 -12.49
N GLY A 52 -14.02 28.73 -12.53
CA GLY A 52 -13.11 28.67 -11.37
C GLY A 52 -12.32 27.37 -11.24
N LEU A 53 -12.58 26.34 -12.02
CA LEU A 53 -11.84 25.10 -11.97
C LEU A 53 -10.36 25.34 -12.32
N THR A 54 -9.47 24.90 -11.44
CA THR A 54 -8.02 24.99 -11.64
C THR A 54 -7.51 23.75 -12.35
N ALA A 55 -6.73 23.94 -13.39
CA ALA A 55 -6.09 22.87 -14.16
C ALA A 55 -4.56 23.00 -14.13
N VAL A 56 -3.88 21.88 -13.93
CA VAL A 56 -2.42 21.74 -14.03
C VAL A 56 -2.11 20.64 -15.02
N VAL A 57 -1.21 20.86 -15.95
CA VAL A 57 -0.84 19.91 -17.03
C VAL A 57 0.66 19.69 -17.00
N HIS A 58 1.07 18.42 -16.91
CA HIS A 58 2.46 17.97 -17.04
C HIS A 58 2.62 17.05 -18.26
N GLU A 59 3.48 17.43 -19.19
CA GLU A 59 3.77 16.62 -20.38
C GLU A 59 4.84 15.57 -20.07
N ASP A 60 4.51 14.27 -20.31
CA ASP A 60 5.44 13.16 -20.19
C ASP A 60 5.09 12.07 -21.22
N HIS A 61 5.83 12.03 -22.32
CA HIS A 61 5.57 11.15 -23.46
C HIS A 61 6.29 9.78 -23.38
N LYS A 62 6.76 9.36 -22.19
CA LYS A 62 7.47 8.09 -22.01
C LYS A 62 6.59 6.85 -22.24
N ALA A 63 5.30 6.99 -22.04
CA ALA A 63 4.29 5.95 -22.25
C ALA A 63 2.99 6.56 -22.77
N PRO A 64 2.22 5.86 -23.63
CA PRO A 64 0.99 6.38 -24.20
C PRO A 64 -0.18 6.35 -23.19
N VAL A 65 0.00 6.96 -22.03
CA VAL A 65 -0.97 7.03 -20.93
C VAL A 65 -1.09 8.46 -20.41
N VAL A 66 -2.24 8.77 -19.83
CA VAL A 66 -2.50 10.03 -19.12
C VAL A 66 -3.07 9.71 -17.74
N ALA A 67 -2.44 10.22 -16.71
CA ALA A 67 -3.01 10.27 -15.37
C ALA A 67 -4.02 11.42 -15.30
N VAL A 68 -5.22 11.11 -14.84
CA VAL A 68 -6.26 12.07 -14.49
C VAL A 68 -6.37 12.07 -12.98
N SER A 69 -6.14 13.20 -12.34
CA SER A 69 -6.18 13.32 -10.88
C SER A 69 -7.03 14.53 -10.51
N ILE A 70 -8.14 14.29 -9.81
CA ILE A 70 -9.14 15.29 -9.44
C ILE A 70 -9.17 15.42 -7.93
N TRP A 71 -8.92 16.63 -7.45
CA TRP A 71 -8.83 16.95 -6.03
C TRP A 71 -9.91 17.97 -5.65
N TYR A 72 -10.80 17.55 -4.76
CA TYR A 72 -11.75 18.43 -4.08
C TYR A 72 -11.13 18.87 -2.76
N HIS A 73 -11.06 20.18 -2.52
CA HIS A 73 -10.50 20.71 -1.30
C HIS A 73 -11.56 20.69 -0.18
N VAL A 74 -11.92 19.48 0.23
CA VAL A 74 -12.85 19.14 1.29
C VAL A 74 -12.51 17.77 1.84
N GLY A 75 -12.47 17.60 3.15
CA GLY A 75 -12.17 16.35 3.81
C GLY A 75 -12.92 16.19 5.13
N SER A 76 -12.51 15.24 5.96
CA SER A 76 -13.17 14.97 7.24
C SER A 76 -13.06 16.14 8.23
N GLY A 77 -12.05 17.00 8.10
CA GLY A 77 -11.93 18.24 8.88
C GLY A 77 -13.01 19.29 8.61
N ASP A 78 -13.79 19.13 7.52
CA ASP A 78 -14.91 20.02 7.19
C ASP A 78 -16.26 19.47 7.69
N GLU A 79 -16.28 18.32 8.37
CA GLU A 79 -17.48 17.65 8.82
C GLU A 79 -18.10 18.36 10.02
N PRO A 80 -19.43 18.58 10.04
CA PRO A 80 -20.09 19.11 11.20
C PRO A 80 -20.18 18.08 12.34
N ALA A 81 -20.20 18.55 13.57
CA ALA A 81 -20.36 17.70 14.74
C ALA A 81 -21.59 16.77 14.60
N GLY A 82 -21.43 15.48 14.95
CA GLY A 82 -22.46 14.46 14.80
C GLY A 82 -22.65 13.95 13.37
N LYS A 83 -21.68 14.22 12.49
CA LYS A 83 -21.67 13.74 11.10
C LYS A 83 -20.28 13.29 10.67
N THR A 84 -19.56 12.62 11.56
CA THR A 84 -18.23 12.10 11.24
C THR A 84 -18.30 10.96 10.25
N GLY A 85 -17.33 10.89 9.32
CA GLY A 85 -17.29 9.92 8.25
C GLY A 85 -18.04 10.29 6.97
N PHE A 86 -18.64 11.50 6.90
CA PHE A 86 -19.43 11.96 5.75
C PHE A 86 -18.58 12.16 4.50
N ALA A 87 -17.41 12.75 4.64
CA ALA A 87 -16.50 12.98 3.53
C ALA A 87 -16.08 11.65 2.89
N HIS A 88 -15.78 10.64 3.71
CA HIS A 88 -15.41 9.30 3.24
C HIS A 88 -16.61 8.53 2.68
N LEU A 89 -17.77 8.57 3.34
CA LEU A 89 -18.99 8.00 2.79
C LEU A 89 -19.34 8.61 1.42
N PHE A 90 -19.10 9.91 1.26
CA PHE A 90 -19.34 10.58 -0.01
C PHE A 90 -18.32 10.16 -1.08
N GLU A 91 -17.06 9.94 -0.72
CA GLU A 91 -16.09 9.30 -1.63
C GLU A 91 -16.64 8.00 -2.21
N HIS A 92 -17.17 7.11 -1.36
CA HIS A 92 -17.78 5.85 -1.80
C HIS A 92 -18.98 6.05 -2.72
N LEU A 93 -19.84 7.03 -2.42
CA LEU A 93 -21.00 7.36 -3.25
C LEU A 93 -20.59 7.81 -4.66
N MET A 94 -19.47 8.49 -4.79
CA MET A 94 -18.93 8.91 -6.10
C MET A 94 -18.56 7.73 -7.01
N PHE A 95 -18.42 6.52 -6.48
CA PHE A 95 -18.19 5.29 -7.26
C PHE A 95 -19.49 4.54 -7.62
N SER A 96 -20.65 5.00 -7.15
CA SER A 96 -21.94 4.32 -7.40
C SER A 96 -22.57 4.59 -8.76
N GLY A 97 -21.95 5.44 -9.58
CA GLY A 97 -22.47 5.86 -10.87
C GLY A 97 -22.97 7.31 -10.86
N SER A 98 -23.54 7.74 -11.97
CA SER A 98 -24.02 9.10 -12.21
C SER A 98 -25.37 9.09 -12.96
N GLU A 99 -25.97 10.26 -13.23
CA GLU A 99 -27.26 10.37 -13.89
C GLU A 99 -27.25 9.77 -15.32
N ASN A 100 -26.13 9.90 -16.03
CA ASN A 100 -25.97 9.43 -17.40
C ASN A 100 -25.23 8.08 -17.51
N ARG A 101 -24.69 7.56 -16.40
CA ARG A 101 -24.02 6.26 -16.30
C ARG A 101 -24.43 5.53 -15.03
N LYS A 102 -25.25 4.48 -15.19
CA LYS A 102 -25.68 3.62 -14.08
C LYS A 102 -24.74 2.45 -13.87
N GLY A 103 -24.69 1.94 -12.66
CA GLY A 103 -23.80 0.85 -12.23
C GLY A 103 -22.48 1.38 -11.69
N THR A 104 -21.54 0.46 -11.38
CA THR A 104 -20.29 0.86 -10.75
C THR A 104 -19.42 1.71 -11.67
N TYR A 105 -18.80 2.74 -11.08
CA TYR A 105 -17.87 3.63 -11.77
C TYR A 105 -16.64 2.89 -12.32
N PHE A 106 -16.23 1.80 -11.70
CA PHE A 106 -15.06 1.03 -12.09
C PHE A 106 -15.17 0.30 -13.42
N GLU A 107 -16.37 -0.13 -13.80
CA GLU A 107 -16.56 -0.99 -14.98
C GLU A 107 -16.05 -0.39 -16.30
N PRO A 108 -16.40 0.85 -16.70
CA PRO A 108 -15.87 1.45 -17.92
C PRO A 108 -14.34 1.61 -17.90
N PHE A 109 -13.78 1.94 -16.76
CA PHE A 109 -12.34 2.09 -16.60
C PHE A 109 -11.60 0.75 -16.66
N GLU A 110 -12.15 -0.31 -16.07
CA GLU A 110 -11.64 -1.66 -16.26
C GLU A 110 -11.63 -2.05 -17.74
N GLN A 111 -12.73 -1.74 -18.47
CA GLN A 111 -12.85 -2.06 -19.89
C GLN A 111 -11.82 -1.35 -20.77
N VAL A 112 -11.37 -0.15 -20.43
CA VAL A 112 -10.34 0.56 -21.17
C VAL A 112 -8.92 0.27 -20.68
N GLY A 113 -8.78 -0.56 -19.66
CA GLY A 113 -7.48 -0.93 -19.11
C GLY A 113 -6.83 0.18 -18.27
N ALA A 114 -7.63 0.98 -17.58
CA ALA A 114 -7.12 1.94 -16.61
C ALA A 114 -6.31 1.26 -15.53
N THR A 115 -5.26 1.92 -15.10
CA THR A 115 -4.42 1.54 -13.95
C THR A 115 -4.52 2.59 -12.85
N ASP A 116 -4.05 2.25 -11.65
CA ASP A 116 -4.01 3.16 -10.50
C ASP A 116 -5.36 3.81 -10.11
N MET A 117 -6.47 3.23 -10.53
CA MET A 117 -7.79 3.80 -10.28
C MET A 117 -8.17 3.67 -8.81
N ASN A 118 -8.40 4.81 -8.13
CA ASN A 118 -8.84 4.86 -6.74
C ASN A 118 -9.46 6.22 -6.37
N GLY A 119 -9.98 6.31 -5.15
CA GLY A 119 -10.29 7.54 -4.43
C GLY A 119 -9.66 7.47 -3.05
N THR A 120 -9.43 8.62 -2.44
CA THR A 120 -9.00 8.73 -1.04
C THR A 120 -9.58 9.96 -0.40
N THR A 121 -9.91 9.84 0.89
CA THR A 121 -10.33 10.96 1.74
C THR A 121 -9.36 11.10 2.89
N TRP A 122 -9.00 12.35 3.22
CA TRP A 122 -8.21 12.70 4.38
C TRP A 122 -8.83 13.90 5.09
N PHE A 123 -8.16 14.48 6.08
CA PHE A 123 -8.73 15.61 6.82
C PHE A 123 -9.08 16.81 5.95
N ASP A 124 -8.26 17.11 4.93
CA ASP A 124 -8.30 18.37 4.19
C ASP A 124 -8.70 18.23 2.73
N ARG A 125 -8.82 17.01 2.22
CA ARG A 125 -9.12 16.77 0.81
C ARG A 125 -9.81 15.44 0.57
N THR A 126 -10.55 15.36 -0.54
CA THR A 126 -11.01 14.12 -1.15
C THR A 126 -10.54 14.13 -2.60
N ASN A 127 -9.91 13.06 -3.06
CA ASN A 127 -9.42 12.99 -4.43
C ASN A 127 -9.77 11.67 -5.12
N TYR A 128 -9.80 11.73 -6.43
CA TYR A 128 -10.02 10.59 -7.31
C TYR A 128 -8.97 10.60 -8.39
N PHE A 129 -8.49 9.44 -8.78
CA PHE A 129 -7.47 9.35 -9.81
C PHE A 129 -7.52 8.02 -10.56
N GLU A 130 -7.15 8.08 -11.82
CA GLU A 130 -6.90 6.95 -12.69
C GLU A 130 -5.81 7.29 -13.69
N THR A 131 -5.14 6.26 -14.21
CA THR A 131 -4.24 6.37 -15.34
C THR A 131 -4.83 5.59 -16.50
N VAL A 132 -5.11 6.28 -17.61
CA VAL A 132 -5.77 5.70 -18.78
C VAL A 132 -4.88 5.74 -20.01
N PRO A 133 -5.02 4.79 -20.97
CA PRO A 133 -4.45 4.97 -22.29
C PRO A 133 -4.88 6.30 -22.92
N THR A 134 -3.98 6.98 -23.64
CA THR A 134 -4.25 8.29 -24.28
C THR A 134 -5.55 8.34 -25.05
N THR A 135 -5.90 7.24 -25.75
CA THR A 135 -7.13 7.11 -26.54
C THR A 135 -8.40 7.01 -25.68
N ALA A 136 -8.26 6.72 -24.40
CA ALA A 136 -9.37 6.64 -23.44
C ALA A 136 -9.58 7.95 -22.65
N LEU A 137 -8.77 8.98 -22.87
CA LEU A 137 -8.85 10.23 -22.10
C LEU A 137 -10.19 10.92 -22.23
N ASP A 138 -10.81 10.95 -23.43
CA ASP A 138 -12.14 11.53 -23.61
C ASP A 138 -13.21 10.78 -22.79
N MET A 139 -13.08 9.46 -22.67
CA MET A 139 -13.97 8.65 -21.83
C MET A 139 -13.75 8.97 -20.35
N ALA A 140 -12.51 9.05 -19.89
CA ALA A 140 -12.19 9.39 -18.50
C ALA A 140 -12.73 10.77 -18.12
N LEU A 141 -12.44 11.80 -18.92
CA LEU A 141 -12.94 13.16 -18.68
C LEU A 141 -14.47 13.26 -18.76
N TRP A 142 -15.10 12.48 -19.61
CA TRP A 142 -16.56 12.38 -19.66
C TRP A 142 -17.11 11.80 -18.36
N MET A 143 -16.55 10.69 -17.86
CA MET A 143 -16.93 10.05 -16.61
C MET A 143 -16.73 10.97 -15.41
N GLU A 144 -15.56 11.60 -15.32
CA GLU A 144 -15.22 12.52 -14.25
C GLU A 144 -16.15 13.75 -14.22
N SER A 145 -16.40 14.34 -15.38
CA SER A 145 -17.30 15.50 -15.48
C SER A 145 -18.78 15.12 -15.23
N ASP A 146 -19.16 13.87 -15.53
CA ASP A 146 -20.53 13.40 -15.26
C ASP A 146 -20.75 13.23 -13.76
N ARG A 147 -19.83 12.63 -13.03
CA ARG A 147 -19.96 12.54 -11.57
C ARG A 147 -19.79 13.91 -10.87
N MET A 148 -19.00 14.84 -11.41
CA MET A 148 -18.86 16.19 -10.84
C MET A 148 -20.13 17.04 -11.05
N GLY A 149 -20.77 16.97 -12.20
CA GLY A 149 -21.91 17.81 -12.55
C GLY A 149 -23.28 17.14 -12.48
N HIS A 150 -23.34 15.80 -12.50
CA HIS A 150 -24.56 15.02 -12.66
C HIS A 150 -24.63 13.79 -11.73
N LEU A 151 -24.26 13.95 -10.47
CA LEU A 151 -24.26 12.85 -9.49
C LEU A 151 -25.60 12.70 -8.77
N LEU A 152 -26.17 13.81 -8.28
CA LEU A 152 -27.22 13.79 -7.26
C LEU A 152 -28.51 13.11 -7.69
N GLY A 153 -28.85 13.13 -8.98
CA GLY A 153 -30.00 12.41 -9.52
C GLY A 153 -29.84 10.90 -9.53
N ALA A 154 -28.59 10.41 -9.43
CA ALA A 154 -28.28 8.98 -9.35
C ALA A 154 -28.23 8.45 -7.93
N ILE A 155 -28.05 9.32 -6.92
CA ILE A 155 -27.95 8.92 -5.51
C ILE A 155 -29.34 8.88 -4.88
N GLY A 156 -29.83 7.68 -4.65
CA GLY A 156 -31.05 7.40 -3.89
C GLY A 156 -30.75 6.71 -2.56
N GLN A 157 -31.84 6.35 -1.83
CA GLN A 157 -31.70 5.67 -0.54
C GLN A 157 -30.97 4.32 -0.66
N LYS A 158 -31.16 3.61 -1.76
CA LYS A 158 -30.50 2.32 -2.00
C LYS A 158 -28.98 2.47 -2.09
N GLU A 159 -28.51 3.43 -2.86
CA GLU A 159 -27.08 3.72 -3.04
C GLU A 159 -26.47 4.16 -1.71
N LEU A 160 -27.11 5.06 -0.98
CA LEU A 160 -26.69 5.48 0.35
C LEU A 160 -26.59 4.29 1.33
N ASP A 161 -27.63 3.46 1.42
CA ASP A 161 -27.63 2.30 2.33
C ASP A 161 -26.60 1.25 1.91
N THR A 162 -26.29 1.15 0.61
CA THR A 162 -25.25 0.25 0.12
C THR A 162 -23.88 0.73 0.57
N GLN A 163 -23.54 1.98 0.28
CA GLN A 163 -22.21 2.49 0.61
C GLN A 163 -22.00 2.68 2.10
N ARG A 164 -23.05 3.04 2.87
CA ARG A 164 -22.99 3.02 4.33
C ARG A 164 -22.58 1.64 4.86
N GLY A 165 -23.18 0.57 4.39
CA GLY A 165 -22.84 -0.79 4.80
C GLY A 165 -21.41 -1.18 4.42
N VAL A 166 -20.92 -0.73 3.26
CA VAL A 166 -19.53 -0.96 2.82
C VAL A 166 -18.55 -0.22 3.71
N VAL A 167 -18.77 1.08 4.00
CA VAL A 167 -17.91 1.88 4.90
C VAL A 167 -17.89 1.32 6.32
N GLN A 168 -19.05 0.90 6.84
CA GLN A 168 -19.12 0.24 8.15
C GLN A 168 -18.33 -1.09 8.19
N ASN A 169 -18.33 -1.85 7.10
CA ASN A 169 -17.51 -3.07 7.00
C ASN A 169 -16.03 -2.76 6.90
N GLU A 170 -15.67 -1.68 6.23
CA GLU A 170 -14.29 -1.18 6.19
C GLU A 170 -13.81 -0.79 7.59
N LYS A 171 -14.60 -0.02 8.35
CA LYS A 171 -14.30 0.32 9.75
C LYS A 171 -14.10 -0.94 10.59
N ARG A 172 -15.04 -1.91 10.53
CA ARG A 172 -14.88 -3.19 11.24
C ARG A 172 -13.61 -3.93 10.82
N GLN A 173 -13.25 -3.91 9.54
CA GLN A 173 -12.03 -4.55 9.06
C GLN A 173 -10.78 -3.85 9.57
N GLY A 174 -10.78 -2.52 9.66
CA GLY A 174 -9.71 -1.72 10.26
C GLY A 174 -9.55 -2.06 11.75
N GLU A 175 -10.63 -1.98 12.52
CA GLU A 175 -10.67 -2.27 13.96
C GLU A 175 -10.34 -3.73 14.29
N ASN A 176 -10.58 -4.67 13.38
CA ASN A 176 -10.25 -6.08 13.53
C ASN A 176 -8.75 -6.39 13.40
N ARG A 177 -7.94 -5.41 13.01
CA ARG A 177 -6.47 -5.53 12.96
C ARG A 177 -5.85 -5.18 14.30
N PRO A 178 -4.72 -5.79 14.67
CA PRO A 178 -3.95 -5.34 15.83
C PRO A 178 -3.63 -3.86 15.75
N TYR A 179 -3.82 -3.14 16.84
CA TYR A 179 -3.68 -1.68 16.95
C TYR A 179 -4.63 -0.87 16.06
N GLY A 180 -5.63 -1.48 15.44
CA GLY A 180 -6.52 -0.83 14.49
C GLY A 180 -7.46 0.23 15.07
N ARG A 181 -7.50 0.39 16.39
CA ARG A 181 -8.34 1.36 17.12
C ARG A 181 -7.55 2.51 17.73
N THR A 182 -6.22 2.58 17.45
CA THR A 182 -5.34 3.58 18.07
C THR A 182 -5.60 4.99 17.57
N ASP A 183 -5.90 5.15 16.28
CA ASP A 183 -6.06 6.48 15.67
C ASP A 183 -7.25 7.24 16.25
N GLU A 184 -8.39 6.58 16.46
CA GLU A 184 -9.55 7.17 17.11
C GLU A 184 -9.21 7.68 18.52
N ASN A 185 -8.45 6.90 19.29
CA ASN A 185 -8.02 7.28 20.63
C ASN A 185 -7.04 8.46 20.60
N ILE A 186 -6.06 8.42 19.69
CA ILE A 186 -5.06 9.46 19.55
C ILE A 186 -5.73 10.77 19.18
N LEU A 187 -6.53 10.82 18.12
CA LEU A 187 -7.18 12.03 17.63
C LEU A 187 -8.11 12.66 18.68
N ALA A 188 -8.92 11.82 19.34
CA ALA A 188 -9.81 12.28 20.41
C ALA A 188 -9.06 12.91 21.56
N ASN A 189 -7.86 12.45 21.87
CA ASN A 189 -7.06 12.92 23.00
C ASN A 189 -5.92 13.89 22.60
N ALA A 190 -5.56 13.98 21.32
CA ALA A 190 -4.59 14.93 20.80
C ALA A 190 -5.22 16.30 20.53
N PHE A 191 -6.47 16.34 20.05
CA PHE A 191 -7.16 17.54 19.65
C PHE A 191 -8.36 17.86 20.57
N PRO A 192 -8.64 19.15 20.86
CA PRO A 192 -9.87 19.56 21.56
C PRO A 192 -11.14 19.15 20.79
N ALA A 193 -12.26 18.95 21.50
CA ALA A 193 -13.53 18.49 20.91
C ALA A 193 -14.12 19.38 19.81
N ASN A 194 -13.70 20.62 19.70
CA ASN A 194 -14.08 21.55 18.64
C ASN A 194 -13.00 21.72 17.56
N HIS A 195 -11.91 20.92 17.60
CA HIS A 195 -10.90 20.95 16.56
C HIS A 195 -11.36 20.10 15.37
N PRO A 196 -11.18 20.57 14.11
CA PRO A 196 -11.56 19.81 12.91
C PRO A 196 -10.95 18.41 12.81
N TYR A 197 -9.81 18.14 13.44
CA TYR A 197 -9.11 16.84 13.42
C TYR A 197 -9.36 15.98 14.67
N GLN A 198 -10.39 16.25 15.44
CA GLN A 198 -10.68 15.52 16.68
C GLN A 198 -11.23 14.12 16.46
N HIS A 199 -11.56 13.73 15.23
CA HIS A 199 -12.09 12.43 14.83
C HIS A 199 -11.35 11.86 13.63
N ASP A 200 -11.41 10.54 13.44
CA ASP A 200 -10.85 9.87 12.27
C ASP A 200 -11.68 10.13 11.00
N THR A 201 -11.09 9.85 9.85
CA THR A 201 -11.72 10.06 8.54
C THR A 201 -12.86 9.06 8.27
N ILE A 202 -12.81 7.86 8.83
CA ILE A 202 -13.85 6.85 8.61
C ILE A 202 -15.11 7.12 9.44
N GLY A 203 -14.99 7.91 10.49
CA GLY A 203 -16.08 8.34 11.36
C GLY A 203 -16.63 7.28 12.30
N SER A 204 -17.65 7.65 13.06
CA SER A 204 -18.30 6.77 14.03
C SER A 204 -19.42 5.94 13.38
N MET A 205 -19.65 4.71 13.89
CA MET A 205 -20.79 3.89 13.46
C MET A 205 -22.12 4.61 13.63
N ALA A 206 -22.28 5.36 14.72
CA ALA A 206 -23.51 6.08 15.04
C ALA A 206 -23.79 7.22 14.04
N ASP A 207 -22.78 7.99 13.67
CA ASP A 207 -22.90 9.07 12.70
C ASP A 207 -23.16 8.53 11.28
N LEU A 208 -22.49 7.45 10.90
CA LEU A 208 -22.76 6.74 9.65
C LEU A 208 -24.20 6.23 9.56
N ASP A 209 -24.75 5.68 10.65
CA ASP A 209 -26.15 5.23 10.72
C ASP A 209 -27.13 6.39 10.61
N ALA A 210 -26.80 7.54 11.19
CA ALA A 210 -27.61 8.74 11.17
C ALA A 210 -27.56 9.49 9.82
N ALA A 211 -26.64 9.15 8.92
CA ALA A 211 -26.47 9.80 7.63
C ALA A 211 -27.74 9.74 6.78
N SER A 212 -28.33 10.89 6.46
CA SER A 212 -29.53 11.00 5.62
C SER A 212 -29.19 11.36 4.17
N LEU A 213 -30.12 10.99 3.24
CA LEU A 213 -29.97 11.37 1.84
C LEU A 213 -29.95 12.90 1.65
N ALA A 214 -30.68 13.65 2.49
CA ALA A 214 -30.66 15.11 2.46
C ALA A 214 -29.29 15.67 2.84
N ASP A 215 -28.63 15.10 3.86
CA ASP A 215 -27.30 15.52 4.28
C ASP A 215 -26.26 15.26 3.19
N VAL A 216 -26.32 14.07 2.56
CA VAL A 216 -25.43 13.71 1.45
C VAL A 216 -25.56 14.68 0.27
N LYS A 217 -26.81 15.02 -0.10
CA LYS A 217 -27.06 16.01 -1.17
C LYS A 217 -26.60 17.41 -0.80
N GLN A 218 -26.76 17.81 0.46
CA GLN A 218 -26.28 19.09 0.93
C GLN A 218 -24.75 19.17 0.89
N TRP A 219 -24.05 18.09 1.32
CA TRP A 219 -22.58 18.00 1.27
C TRP A 219 -22.05 18.22 -0.15
N PHE A 220 -22.64 17.56 -1.14
CA PHE A 220 -22.26 17.77 -2.54
C PHE A 220 -22.42 19.24 -2.98
N ASN A 221 -23.59 19.84 -2.68
CA ASN A 221 -23.88 21.22 -3.06
C ASN A 221 -22.90 22.21 -2.43
N ASP A 222 -22.49 21.95 -1.19
CA ASP A 222 -21.65 22.86 -0.42
C ASP A 222 -20.17 22.77 -0.83
N TYR A 223 -19.69 21.61 -1.30
CA TYR A 223 -18.26 21.39 -1.49
C TYR A 223 -17.81 20.97 -2.89
N TYR A 224 -18.66 20.31 -3.69
CA TYR A 224 -18.25 19.68 -4.96
C TYR A 224 -18.41 20.57 -6.20
N GLY A 225 -18.29 21.87 -6.04
CA GLY A 225 -18.30 22.83 -7.15
C GLY A 225 -16.96 22.92 -7.88
N ALA A 226 -17.01 23.34 -9.16
CA ALA A 226 -15.84 23.45 -10.01
C ALA A 226 -14.74 24.37 -9.43
N ALA A 227 -15.12 25.48 -8.75
CA ALA A 227 -14.18 26.41 -8.16
C ALA A 227 -13.44 25.85 -6.93
N ASN A 228 -13.96 24.78 -6.30
CA ASN A 228 -13.31 24.08 -5.20
C ASN A 228 -12.48 22.86 -5.69
N THR A 229 -12.24 22.75 -6.99
CA THR A 229 -11.63 21.58 -7.61
C THR A 229 -10.35 21.94 -8.35
N THR A 230 -9.34 21.09 -8.18
CA THR A 230 -8.11 21.08 -8.99
C THR A 230 -8.06 19.79 -9.80
N ILE A 231 -7.84 19.90 -11.12
CA ILE A 231 -7.60 18.76 -12.01
C ILE A 231 -6.15 18.80 -12.47
N VAL A 232 -5.43 17.69 -12.28
CA VAL A 232 -4.10 17.51 -12.85
C VAL A 232 -4.14 16.45 -13.93
N LEU A 233 -3.65 16.79 -15.13
CA LEU A 233 -3.43 15.85 -16.21
C LEU A 233 -1.92 15.70 -16.40
N ALA A 234 -1.40 14.49 -16.23
CA ALA A 234 0.02 14.21 -16.39
C ALA A 234 0.24 13.02 -17.32
N GLY A 235 1.12 13.14 -18.28
CA GLY A 235 1.44 12.08 -19.24
C GLY A 235 1.46 12.53 -20.68
N ASP A 236 1.07 11.66 -21.59
CA ASP A 236 1.13 11.90 -23.04
C ASP A 236 -0.01 12.83 -23.51
N ILE A 237 0.09 14.10 -23.11
CA ILE A 237 -0.88 15.16 -23.42
C ILE A 237 -0.19 16.52 -23.44
N THR A 238 -0.58 17.40 -24.40
CA THR A 238 -0.11 18.80 -24.42
C THR A 238 -1.09 19.74 -23.70
N PRO A 239 -0.63 20.91 -23.21
CA PRO A 239 -1.47 21.89 -22.54
C PRO A 239 -2.63 22.41 -23.40
N GLU A 240 -2.45 22.54 -24.71
CA GLU A 240 -3.48 23.01 -25.65
C GLU A 240 -4.62 21.99 -25.75
N VAL A 241 -4.27 20.71 -25.92
CA VAL A 241 -5.22 19.60 -25.96
C VAL A 241 -5.96 19.46 -24.62
N ALA A 242 -5.22 19.54 -23.51
CA ALA A 242 -5.80 19.50 -22.18
C ALA A 242 -6.80 20.63 -21.95
N ARG A 243 -6.45 21.88 -22.29
CA ARG A 243 -7.36 23.03 -22.17
C ARG A 243 -8.64 22.85 -22.98
N ALA A 244 -8.54 22.41 -24.23
CA ALA A 244 -9.69 22.21 -25.09
C ALA A 244 -10.61 21.10 -24.53
N LYS A 245 -10.05 19.99 -24.06
CA LYS A 245 -10.82 18.90 -23.47
C LYS A 245 -11.45 19.29 -22.11
N LEU A 246 -10.71 19.94 -21.23
CA LEU A 246 -11.25 20.38 -19.94
C LEU A 246 -12.37 21.42 -20.15
N GLN A 247 -12.21 22.38 -21.06
CA GLN A 247 -13.27 23.32 -21.40
C GLN A 247 -14.52 22.60 -21.95
N LYS A 248 -14.35 21.56 -22.78
CA LYS A 248 -15.45 20.77 -23.35
C LYS A 248 -16.22 20.01 -22.29
N TYR A 249 -15.54 19.33 -21.36
CA TYR A 249 -16.17 18.42 -20.43
C TYR A 249 -16.60 19.07 -19.12
N PHE A 250 -15.85 20.08 -18.63
CA PHE A 250 -16.07 20.69 -17.32
C PHE A 250 -16.51 22.15 -17.38
N GLY A 251 -16.48 22.78 -18.56
CA GLY A 251 -16.70 24.23 -18.67
C GLY A 251 -18.10 24.72 -18.31
N ASP A 252 -19.09 23.86 -18.33
CA ASP A 252 -20.50 24.14 -17.97
C ASP A 252 -20.88 23.72 -16.56
N ILE A 253 -19.98 23.11 -15.80
CA ILE A 253 -20.21 22.72 -14.40
C ILE A 253 -20.22 23.98 -13.52
N PRO A 254 -21.22 24.14 -12.62
CA PRO A 254 -21.30 25.31 -11.73
C PRO A 254 -20.06 25.47 -10.85
N ALA A 255 -19.67 26.72 -10.61
CA ALA A 255 -18.57 27.05 -9.71
C ALA A 255 -18.78 26.49 -8.28
N GLY A 256 -20.01 26.38 -7.84
CA GLY A 256 -20.35 26.09 -6.45
C GLY A 256 -20.28 27.34 -5.56
N PRO A 257 -20.66 27.22 -4.28
CA PRO A 257 -20.53 28.30 -3.32
C PRO A 257 -19.06 28.54 -2.96
N PRO A 258 -18.69 29.74 -2.49
CA PRO A 258 -17.37 29.95 -1.91
C PRO A 258 -17.18 29.05 -0.68
N VAL A 259 -16.17 28.21 -0.68
CA VAL A 259 -15.80 27.37 0.47
C VAL A 259 -14.82 28.14 1.35
N PRO A 260 -15.20 28.50 2.62
CA PRO A 260 -14.28 29.14 3.53
C PRO A 260 -13.16 28.17 3.92
N ARG A 261 -11.93 28.67 4.03
CA ARG A 261 -10.79 27.86 4.46
C ARG A 261 -10.64 27.92 5.98
N GLN A 262 -10.50 26.75 6.58
CA GLN A 262 -10.13 26.63 7.97
C GLN A 262 -8.79 27.31 8.20
N GLN A 263 -8.63 28.00 9.33
CA GLN A 263 -7.36 28.62 9.68
C GLN A 263 -6.49 27.63 10.45
N PRO A 264 -5.17 27.60 10.24
CA PRO A 264 -4.27 26.76 11.00
C PRO A 264 -4.48 26.93 12.52
N TRP A 265 -4.63 25.80 13.17
CA TRP A 265 -4.77 25.73 14.62
C TRP A 265 -4.04 24.48 15.13
N VAL A 266 -2.78 24.64 15.49
CA VAL A 266 -1.93 23.50 15.88
C VAL A 266 -2.41 22.83 17.17
N ALA A 267 -3.09 23.54 18.06
CA ALA A 267 -3.54 23.02 19.37
C ALA A 267 -2.39 22.37 20.19
N ALA A 268 -1.17 22.96 20.12
CA ALA A 268 -0.02 22.45 20.84
C ALA A 268 -0.26 22.41 22.35
N ARG A 269 0.21 21.34 23.00
CA ARG A 269 0.01 21.12 24.43
C ARG A 269 1.13 21.74 25.24
N GLU A 270 0.78 22.32 26.42
CA GLU A 270 1.79 22.79 27.38
C GLU A 270 2.26 21.68 28.32
N THR A 271 1.42 20.65 28.55
CA THR A 271 1.72 19.51 29.44
C THR A 271 1.37 18.20 28.79
N SER A 272 2.17 17.18 29.07
CA SER A 272 1.90 15.82 28.60
C SER A 272 0.71 15.19 29.30
N THR A 273 -0.06 14.41 28.55
CA THR A 273 -1.16 13.59 29.07
C THR A 273 -1.00 12.15 28.62
N ARG A 274 -1.74 11.24 29.26
CA ARG A 274 -1.57 9.79 29.03
C ARG A 274 -2.90 9.09 28.91
N GLY A 275 -2.93 8.01 28.13
CA GLY A 275 -4.00 7.04 28.02
C GLY A 275 -3.46 5.60 27.96
N GLU A 276 -4.34 4.66 28.26
CA GLU A 276 -4.10 3.24 28.07
C GLU A 276 -5.26 2.64 27.28
N GLN A 277 -4.95 1.71 26.40
CA GLN A 277 -5.94 0.98 25.59
C GLN A 277 -5.58 -0.51 25.59
N LYS A 278 -6.59 -1.36 25.74
CA LYS A 278 -6.44 -2.81 25.57
C LYS A 278 -6.79 -3.20 24.14
N ASP A 279 -6.02 -4.15 23.56
CA ASP A 279 -6.28 -4.64 22.22
C ASP A 279 -5.77 -6.09 22.05
N HIS A 280 -6.25 -6.77 21.01
CA HIS A 280 -5.79 -8.10 20.59
C HIS A 280 -4.43 -8.01 19.88
N VAL A 281 -3.39 -7.73 20.64
CA VAL A 281 -2.01 -7.52 20.16
C VAL A 281 -1.05 -8.47 20.85
N ALA A 282 0.07 -8.77 20.20
CA ALA A 282 1.08 -9.67 20.75
C ALA A 282 1.99 -9.01 21.78
N GLN A 283 2.13 -7.68 21.72
CA GLN A 283 3.03 -6.94 22.60
C GLN A 283 2.53 -5.53 22.89
N THR A 284 3.06 -4.92 23.94
CA THR A 284 2.74 -3.53 24.30
C THR A 284 3.35 -2.57 23.29
N ARG A 285 2.58 -1.57 22.86
CA ARG A 285 3.03 -0.45 22.01
C ARG A 285 2.90 0.86 22.77
N ILE A 286 3.94 1.68 22.71
CA ILE A 286 3.92 3.06 23.20
C ILE A 286 3.85 3.98 21.97
N ILE A 287 2.83 4.82 21.92
CA ILE A 287 2.69 5.86 20.90
C ILE A 287 2.77 7.20 21.60
N ARG A 288 3.61 8.11 21.13
CA ARG A 288 3.70 9.48 21.62
C ARG A 288 3.46 10.44 20.47
N GLU A 289 2.58 11.39 20.67
CA GLU A 289 2.16 12.34 19.64
C GLU A 289 2.25 13.76 20.13
N TRP A 290 2.84 14.62 19.30
CA TRP A 290 2.88 16.08 19.44
C TRP A 290 2.16 16.72 18.28
N ASN A 291 1.25 17.65 18.58
CA ASN A 291 0.75 18.55 17.55
C ASN A 291 1.84 19.57 17.22
N VAL A 292 2.23 19.63 15.95
CA VAL A 292 3.35 20.48 15.50
C VAL A 292 2.94 21.36 14.33
N ALA A 293 3.88 22.14 13.82
CA ALA A 293 3.70 23.04 12.69
C ALA A 293 2.95 22.36 11.54
N GLN A 294 1.92 23.03 11.06
CA GLN A 294 1.06 22.54 9.97
C GLN A 294 1.84 22.42 8.66
N LEU A 295 1.25 21.64 7.77
CA LEU A 295 1.70 21.52 6.38
C LEU A 295 1.97 22.90 5.80
N GLY A 296 3.18 23.06 5.31
CA GLY A 296 3.59 24.27 4.71
C GLY A 296 4.22 25.30 5.65
N HIS A 297 4.32 25.12 6.93
CA HIS A 297 5.10 25.99 7.85
C HIS A 297 6.61 25.82 7.60
N ALA A 298 7.41 26.86 7.87
CA ALA A 298 8.87 26.80 7.64
C ALA A 298 9.60 25.73 8.47
N ASP A 299 9.04 25.34 9.59
CA ASP A 299 9.63 24.35 10.49
C ASP A 299 9.28 22.90 10.13
N GLU A 300 8.25 22.69 9.32
CA GLU A 300 7.74 21.34 9.08
C GLU A 300 8.81 20.41 8.47
N PRO A 301 9.61 20.75 7.41
CA PRO A 301 10.66 19.85 6.93
C PRO A 301 11.88 19.77 7.83
N LEU A 302 12.05 20.79 8.67
CA LEU A 302 13.06 20.69 9.72
C LEU A 302 12.66 19.66 10.77
N LEU A 303 11.35 19.53 11.03
CA LEU A 303 10.80 18.47 11.90
C LEU A 303 10.91 17.08 11.27
N GLU A 304 10.76 16.94 9.93
CA GLU A 304 11.04 15.68 9.25
C GLU A 304 12.50 15.27 9.40
N LEU A 305 13.44 16.19 9.20
CA LEU A 305 14.85 15.92 9.42
C LEU A 305 15.13 15.53 10.89
N ALA A 306 14.40 16.13 11.83
CA ALA A 306 14.47 15.75 13.24
C ALA A 306 13.91 14.33 13.47
N ALA A 307 12.77 14.00 12.84
CA ALA A 307 12.16 12.68 12.93
C ALA A 307 13.09 11.58 12.38
N ASN A 308 13.69 11.83 11.21
CA ASN A 308 14.68 10.92 10.61
C ASN A 308 15.89 10.69 11.54
N ALA A 309 16.45 11.75 12.13
CA ALA A 309 17.58 11.62 13.04
C ALA A 309 17.21 10.87 14.34
N LEU A 310 15.96 11.04 14.82
CA LEU A 310 15.47 10.39 16.04
C LEU A 310 15.06 8.94 15.83
N GLY A 311 14.29 8.62 14.76
CA GLY A 311 13.68 7.31 14.56
C GLY A 311 13.61 6.81 13.12
N GLY A 312 14.34 7.40 12.19
CA GLY A 312 14.32 7.05 10.75
C GLY A 312 15.16 5.81 10.39
N GLY A 313 15.06 4.72 11.14
CA GLY A 313 15.72 3.45 10.80
C GLY A 313 16.92 3.10 11.68
N LYS A 314 17.74 2.10 11.24
CA LYS A 314 18.82 1.49 12.05
C LYS A 314 19.89 2.49 12.53
N THR A 315 20.12 3.57 11.80
CA THR A 315 21.13 4.60 12.12
C THR A 315 20.59 5.68 13.06
N SER A 316 19.30 5.73 13.32
CA SER A 316 18.66 6.75 14.17
C SER A 316 18.97 6.55 15.63
N ARG A 317 18.91 7.63 16.41
CA ARG A 317 19.32 7.65 17.82
C ARG A 317 18.50 6.72 18.70
N LEU A 318 17.19 6.74 18.56
CA LEU A 318 16.30 5.87 19.35
C LEU A 318 16.47 4.41 18.97
N TYR A 319 16.63 4.09 17.69
CA TYR A 319 16.88 2.71 17.29
C TYR A 319 18.20 2.18 17.86
N GLN A 320 19.29 2.97 17.75
CA GLN A 320 20.59 2.66 18.35
C GLN A 320 20.48 2.43 19.85
N ARG A 321 19.76 3.29 20.55
CA ARG A 321 19.61 3.22 22.00
C ARG A 321 18.71 2.06 22.43
N LEU A 322 17.50 1.99 21.88
CA LEU A 322 16.44 1.12 22.40
C LEU A 322 16.54 -0.31 21.86
N VAL A 323 16.94 -0.49 20.58
CA VAL A 323 17.01 -1.81 19.93
C VAL A 323 18.38 -2.44 20.12
N TYR A 324 19.45 -1.71 19.80
CA TYR A 324 20.80 -2.28 19.83
C TYR A 324 21.42 -2.29 21.23
N LYS A 325 21.46 -1.14 21.90
CA LYS A 325 22.19 -0.98 23.15
C LYS A 325 21.44 -1.54 24.35
N ASP A 326 20.23 -1.01 24.60
CA ASP A 326 19.46 -1.31 25.81
C ASP A 326 18.52 -2.51 25.62
N LYS A 327 18.23 -2.92 24.37
CA LYS A 327 17.39 -4.07 23.99
C LYS A 327 16.01 -4.05 24.64
N LEU A 328 15.38 -2.88 24.69
CA LEU A 328 14.12 -2.63 25.35
C LEU A 328 12.92 -2.80 24.43
N VAL A 329 13.10 -2.58 23.13
CA VAL A 329 12.04 -2.65 22.11
C VAL A 329 12.48 -3.53 20.95
N ASP A 330 11.52 -4.06 20.20
CA ASP A 330 11.76 -4.78 18.97
C ASP A 330 11.80 -3.82 17.77
N SER A 331 11.02 -2.73 17.83
CA SER A 331 11.03 -1.65 16.84
C SER A 331 10.80 -0.29 17.48
N VAL A 332 11.30 0.76 16.81
CA VAL A 332 10.99 2.16 17.12
C VAL A 332 11.03 2.97 15.82
N SER A 333 10.05 3.84 15.62
CA SER A 333 9.99 4.78 14.51
C SER A 333 9.56 6.16 15.01
N VAL A 334 9.94 7.18 14.24
CA VAL A 334 9.49 8.56 14.42
C VAL A 334 9.20 9.13 13.06
N GLU A 335 8.04 9.78 12.90
CA GLU A 335 7.60 10.37 11.64
C GLU A 335 6.85 11.69 11.85
N VAL A 336 6.73 12.47 10.78
CA VAL A 336 5.82 13.63 10.71
C VAL A 336 4.68 13.26 9.77
N GLN A 337 3.45 13.49 10.21
CA GLN A 337 2.24 13.37 9.39
C GLN A 337 1.73 14.78 9.10
N PRO A 338 1.95 15.32 7.88
CA PRO A 338 1.64 16.70 7.56
C PRO A 338 0.17 16.89 7.19
N PHE A 339 -0.50 17.88 7.84
CA PHE A 339 -1.89 18.28 7.57
C PHE A 339 -2.03 19.80 7.55
N ALA A 340 -3.10 20.31 6.92
CA ALA A 340 -3.26 21.75 6.66
C ALA A 340 -3.45 22.61 7.91
N LEU A 341 -4.02 22.09 9.00
CA LEU A 341 -4.29 22.87 10.22
C LEU A 341 -3.27 22.64 11.33
N ALA A 342 -2.77 21.41 11.42
CA ALA A 342 -1.76 20.98 12.39
C ALA A 342 -1.17 19.68 11.92
N SER A 343 0.14 19.53 11.88
CA SER A 343 0.79 18.25 11.63
C SER A 343 0.97 17.47 12.94
N GLN A 344 1.13 16.16 12.83
CA GLN A 344 1.41 15.28 13.95
C GLN A 344 2.85 14.78 13.87
N PHE A 345 3.59 14.90 14.95
CA PHE A 345 4.90 14.28 15.12
C PHE A 345 4.72 13.05 16.00
N VAL A 346 4.90 11.87 15.43
CA VAL A 346 4.52 10.61 16.07
C VAL A 346 5.75 9.75 16.32
N LEU A 347 5.89 9.25 17.55
CA LEU A 347 6.85 8.23 17.95
C LEU A 347 6.09 6.95 18.28
N THR A 348 6.47 5.83 17.66
CA THR A 348 5.92 4.50 17.94
C THR A 348 7.03 3.57 18.40
N ALA A 349 6.83 2.83 19.51
CA ALA A 349 7.79 1.87 20.03
C ALA A 349 7.10 0.57 20.45
N ASP A 350 7.49 -0.55 19.86
CA ASP A 350 7.00 -1.89 20.20
C ASP A 350 7.87 -2.49 21.31
N VAL A 351 7.30 -2.54 22.52
CA VAL A 351 7.99 -2.94 23.73
C VAL A 351 8.27 -4.43 23.71
N LYS A 352 9.51 -4.81 23.89
CA LYS A 352 9.93 -6.21 23.92
C LYS A 352 9.21 -6.98 25.02
N GLN A 353 8.77 -8.19 24.72
CA GLN A 353 8.02 -9.02 25.66
C GLN A 353 8.77 -9.18 26.99
N GLY A 354 8.08 -8.93 28.09
CA GLY A 354 8.64 -9.02 29.45
C GLY A 354 9.41 -7.78 29.91
N ILE A 355 9.52 -6.74 29.08
CA ILE A 355 10.11 -5.47 29.46
C ILE A 355 9.03 -4.54 30.03
N ASP A 356 9.37 -3.86 31.13
CA ASP A 356 8.53 -2.82 31.72
C ASP A 356 8.48 -1.57 30.82
N PRO A 357 7.31 -1.14 30.33
CA PRO A 357 7.18 0.04 29.50
C PRO A 357 7.77 1.32 30.11
N VAL A 358 7.77 1.44 31.44
CA VAL A 358 8.36 2.58 32.14
C VAL A 358 9.87 2.74 31.88
N LYS A 359 10.57 1.62 31.69
CA LYS A 359 12.01 1.65 31.32
C LYS A 359 12.21 2.16 29.90
N VAL A 360 11.31 1.79 28.99
CA VAL A 360 11.33 2.26 27.59
C VAL A 360 11.10 3.76 27.54
N GLU A 361 10.07 4.25 28.22
CA GLU A 361 9.74 5.67 28.29
C GLU A 361 10.87 6.51 28.90
N LYS A 362 11.51 5.99 29.93
CA LYS A 362 12.69 6.66 30.53
C LYS A 362 13.82 6.80 29.53
N ALA A 363 14.15 5.74 28.79
CA ALA A 363 15.21 5.77 27.79
C ALA A 363 14.87 6.71 26.61
N ILE A 364 13.58 6.72 26.17
CA ILE A 364 13.07 7.70 25.18
C ILE A 364 13.27 9.11 25.72
N ALA A 365 12.84 9.42 26.94
CA ALA A 365 12.92 10.74 27.52
C ALA A 365 14.38 11.25 27.64
N GLU A 366 15.32 10.36 28.01
CA GLU A 366 16.73 10.69 28.07
C GLU A 366 17.31 11.07 26.70
N GLU A 367 17.00 10.26 25.64
CA GLU A 367 17.51 10.53 24.28
C GLU A 367 16.81 11.75 23.67
N TRP A 368 15.53 11.93 23.95
CA TRP A 368 14.76 13.12 23.56
C TRP A 368 15.39 14.40 24.12
N ALA A 369 15.66 14.44 25.42
CA ALA A 369 16.32 15.56 26.07
C ALA A 369 17.74 15.82 25.50
N ASN A 370 18.46 14.77 25.18
CA ASN A 370 19.74 14.85 24.52
C ASN A 370 19.66 15.49 23.13
N PHE A 371 18.66 15.07 22.32
CA PHE A 371 18.41 15.65 20.99
C PHE A 371 18.00 17.13 21.07
N LEU A 372 17.08 17.49 21.95
CA LEU A 372 16.67 18.89 22.15
C LEU A 372 17.85 19.79 22.59
N LYS A 373 18.76 19.24 23.39
CA LYS A 373 19.94 19.98 23.87
C LYS A 373 20.99 20.18 22.78
N HIS A 374 21.24 19.16 21.93
CA HIS A 374 22.39 19.16 21.03
C HIS A 374 22.01 19.31 19.56
N GLY A 375 20.78 18.95 19.16
CA GLY A 375 20.36 18.87 17.77
C GLY A 375 20.92 17.64 17.03
N PRO A 376 20.65 17.51 15.73
CA PRO A 376 21.29 16.49 14.88
C PRO A 376 22.76 16.87 14.60
N THR A 377 23.56 15.91 14.18
CA THR A 377 24.89 16.11 13.64
C THR A 377 24.84 16.43 12.15
N ASP A 378 25.92 16.97 11.58
CA ASP A 378 26.02 17.19 10.13
C ASP A 378 25.86 15.90 9.33
N GLU A 379 26.40 14.77 9.84
CA GLU A 379 26.29 13.48 9.18
C GLU A 379 24.87 12.93 9.21
N GLU A 380 24.12 13.08 10.31
CA GLU A 380 22.70 12.72 10.38
C GLU A 380 21.88 13.50 9.37
N LEU A 381 22.17 14.79 9.20
CA LEU A 381 21.51 15.62 8.19
C LEU A 381 21.88 15.22 6.77
N GLU A 382 23.14 14.91 6.51
CA GLU A 382 23.58 14.52 5.17
C GLU A 382 22.91 13.20 4.72
N ARG A 383 22.81 12.21 5.62
CA ARG A 383 22.09 10.97 5.37
C ARG A 383 20.60 11.23 5.06
N SER A 384 19.96 12.04 5.90
CA SER A 384 18.55 12.40 5.69
C SER A 384 18.31 13.13 4.36
N ARG A 385 19.18 14.09 4.01
CA ARG A 385 19.11 14.80 2.72
C ARG A 385 19.24 13.85 1.53
N MET A 386 20.24 12.96 1.57
CA MET A 386 20.47 12.01 0.49
C MET A 386 19.29 11.04 0.35
N SER A 387 18.76 10.55 1.48
CA SER A 387 17.59 9.66 1.48
C SER A 387 16.34 10.35 0.91
N SER A 388 16.07 11.59 1.33
CA SER A 388 14.94 12.41 0.81
C SER A 388 15.11 12.69 -0.68
N ARG A 389 16.30 13.12 -1.12
CA ARG A 389 16.60 13.37 -2.54
C ARG A 389 16.40 12.13 -3.39
N ALA A 390 16.98 11.00 -2.96
CA ALA A 390 16.86 9.75 -3.70
C ALA A 390 15.40 9.23 -3.71
N GLY A 391 14.67 9.40 -2.63
CA GLY A 391 13.24 9.09 -2.54
C GLY A 391 12.44 9.90 -3.55
N PHE A 392 12.65 11.22 -3.59
CA PHE A 392 11.96 12.11 -4.53
C PHE A 392 12.26 11.75 -5.99
N ILE A 393 13.53 11.53 -6.36
CA ILE A 393 13.92 11.12 -7.72
C ILE A 393 13.18 9.85 -8.15
N ARG A 394 13.06 8.85 -7.26
CA ARG A 394 12.32 7.61 -7.54
C ARG A 394 10.83 7.84 -7.76
N GLY A 395 10.23 8.75 -6.98
CA GLY A 395 8.83 9.13 -7.11
C GLY A 395 8.49 9.78 -8.45
N LEU A 396 9.46 10.48 -9.08
CA LEU A 396 9.28 11.12 -10.38
C LEU A 396 9.13 10.14 -11.56
N GLU A 397 9.32 8.84 -11.33
CA GLU A 397 9.16 7.88 -12.42
C GLU A 397 7.69 7.72 -12.84
N LYS A 398 6.77 7.80 -11.89
CA LYS A 398 5.34 7.56 -12.09
C LYS A 398 4.59 8.86 -12.41
N VAL A 399 3.67 8.82 -13.41
CA VAL A 399 2.87 10.01 -13.74
C VAL A 399 1.67 10.18 -12.83
N GLY A 400 1.05 9.08 -12.38
CA GLY A 400 -0.19 9.08 -11.60
C GLY A 400 -0.13 8.21 -10.34
N GLY A 401 -1.31 7.82 -9.83
CA GLY A 401 -1.47 7.02 -8.62
C GLY A 401 -1.28 7.83 -7.34
N PHE A 402 -1.00 7.13 -6.23
CA PHE A 402 -0.92 7.74 -4.90
C PHE A 402 0.25 8.72 -4.71
N SER A 403 1.33 8.59 -5.46
CA SER A 403 2.58 9.34 -5.23
C SER A 403 3.28 9.80 -6.53
N GLY A 404 2.60 9.77 -7.67
CA GLY A 404 3.18 10.19 -8.94
C GLY A 404 3.24 11.70 -9.10
N LYS A 405 3.79 12.16 -10.23
CA LYS A 405 3.96 13.59 -10.56
C LYS A 405 2.64 14.38 -10.46
N ALA A 406 1.53 13.76 -10.90
CA ALA A 406 0.21 14.39 -10.80
C ALA A 406 -0.17 14.70 -9.34
N THR A 407 0.13 13.79 -8.42
CA THR A 407 -0.15 13.97 -6.98
C THR A 407 0.69 15.07 -6.37
N VAL A 408 2.00 15.11 -6.66
CA VAL A 408 2.91 16.17 -6.18
C VAL A 408 2.44 17.55 -6.62
N LEU A 409 2.03 17.69 -7.88
CA LEU A 409 1.53 18.95 -8.42
C LEU A 409 0.16 19.34 -7.84
N ALA A 410 -0.74 18.35 -7.68
CA ALA A 410 -2.07 18.55 -7.13
C ALA A 410 -2.01 19.00 -5.66
N GLU A 411 -1.23 18.31 -4.86
CA GLU A 411 -1.03 18.60 -3.43
C GLU A 411 -0.46 20.01 -3.24
N SER A 412 0.62 20.32 -3.95
CA SER A 412 1.22 21.66 -3.96
C SER A 412 0.23 22.75 -4.38
N GLN A 413 -0.60 22.49 -5.41
CA GLN A 413 -1.63 23.42 -5.86
C GLN A 413 -2.77 23.59 -4.84
N VAL A 414 -3.29 22.49 -4.30
CA VAL A 414 -4.48 22.53 -3.41
C VAL A 414 -4.15 23.20 -2.08
N TYR A 415 -3.03 22.82 -1.47
CA TYR A 415 -2.68 23.33 -0.15
C TYR A 415 -1.96 24.68 -0.17
N ARG A 416 -1.33 25.06 -1.28
CA ARG A 416 -0.49 26.27 -1.34
C ARG A 416 -0.77 27.20 -2.50
N GLY A 417 -1.66 26.83 -3.41
CA GLY A 417 -1.98 27.63 -4.58
C GLY A 417 -0.88 27.70 -5.65
N ASP A 418 0.22 26.95 -5.51
CA ASP A 418 1.33 26.90 -6.45
C ASP A 418 1.80 25.45 -6.68
N PRO A 419 1.64 24.88 -7.91
CA PRO A 419 2.11 23.52 -8.19
C PRO A 419 3.63 23.34 -8.01
N ALA A 420 4.42 24.43 -8.00
CA ALA A 420 5.87 24.38 -7.81
C ALA A 420 6.29 24.44 -6.32
N ALA A 421 5.34 24.49 -5.40
CA ALA A 421 5.64 24.66 -3.97
C ALA A 421 6.56 23.58 -3.39
N TYR A 422 6.51 22.33 -3.90
CA TYR A 422 7.42 21.24 -3.51
C TYR A 422 8.92 21.63 -3.65
N LYS A 423 9.26 22.55 -4.55
CA LYS A 423 10.65 23.01 -4.73
C LYS A 423 11.18 23.80 -3.52
N LEU A 424 10.28 24.50 -2.82
CA LEU A 424 10.67 25.24 -1.60
C LEU A 424 11.12 24.26 -0.51
N ASP A 425 10.55 23.11 -0.50
CA ASP A 425 10.77 22.04 0.49
C ASP A 425 12.11 21.39 0.29
N LEU A 426 12.32 20.96 -0.95
CA LEU A 426 13.62 20.47 -1.34
C LEU A 426 14.73 21.49 -1.03
N ALA A 427 14.47 22.78 -1.31
CA ALA A 427 15.41 23.84 -1.00
C ALA A 427 15.68 24.00 0.50
N ARG A 428 14.64 23.89 1.35
CA ARG A 428 14.77 24.02 2.81
C ARG A 428 15.48 22.81 3.41
N ILE A 429 15.15 21.59 2.98
CA ILE A 429 15.88 20.39 3.36
C ILE A 429 17.36 20.55 3.03
N GLN A 430 17.67 21.03 1.83
CA GLN A 430 19.05 21.23 1.39
C GLN A 430 19.79 22.31 2.21
N GLN A 431 19.10 23.37 2.61
CA GLN A 431 19.67 24.48 3.38
C GLN A 431 19.64 24.29 4.90
N ALA A 432 19.01 23.22 5.39
CA ALA A 432 18.90 22.96 6.82
C ALA A 432 20.29 22.85 7.48
N THR A 433 20.43 23.32 8.71
CA THR A 433 21.65 23.15 9.52
C THR A 433 21.27 22.49 10.85
N PRO A 434 22.24 21.91 11.58
CA PRO A 434 21.97 21.37 12.91
C PRO A 434 21.26 22.40 13.83
N GLU A 435 21.63 23.69 13.72
CA GLU A 435 21.04 24.76 14.52
C GLU A 435 19.60 25.02 14.16
N THR A 436 19.26 25.04 12.85
CA THR A 436 17.88 25.29 12.39
C THR A 436 16.96 24.14 12.77
N VAL A 437 17.40 22.89 12.60
CA VAL A 437 16.64 21.70 13.00
C VAL A 437 16.46 21.64 14.52
N LYS A 438 17.53 21.92 15.28
CA LYS A 438 17.45 22.00 16.74
C LYS A 438 16.47 23.09 17.20
N ALA A 439 16.48 24.26 16.56
CA ALA A 439 15.58 25.35 16.89
C ALA A 439 14.12 24.98 16.64
N ALA A 440 13.80 24.33 15.51
CA ALA A 440 12.47 23.82 15.22
C ALA A 440 12.05 22.75 16.23
N ALA A 441 12.90 21.77 16.51
CA ALA A 441 12.63 20.73 17.51
C ALA A 441 12.33 21.34 18.89
N ASN A 442 13.12 22.31 19.35
CA ASN A 442 12.87 22.97 20.64
C ASN A 442 11.57 23.79 20.68
N ARG A 443 11.15 24.35 19.53
CA ARG A 443 9.90 25.10 19.45
C ARG A 443 8.67 24.21 19.61
N TRP A 444 8.71 23.02 19.06
CA TRP A 444 7.55 22.15 18.96
C TRP A 444 7.61 20.92 19.88
N LEU A 445 8.75 20.25 19.99
CA LEU A 445 8.90 18.97 20.68
C LEU A 445 9.36 19.10 22.15
N ALA A 446 9.69 20.31 22.60
CA ALA A 446 9.90 20.60 24.01
C ALA A 446 8.61 20.82 24.80
N LYS A 447 7.46 20.86 24.10
CA LYS A 447 6.13 20.97 24.69
C LYS A 447 5.55 19.62 25.10
N GLY A 448 4.35 19.64 25.66
CA GLY A 448 3.64 18.42 26.05
C GLY A 448 3.18 17.58 24.86
N ASP A 449 3.03 16.31 25.10
CA ASP A 449 2.53 15.29 24.16
C ASP A 449 1.33 14.54 24.70
N TYR A 450 0.71 13.74 23.85
CA TYR A 450 -0.18 12.67 24.26
C TYR A 450 0.56 11.33 24.14
N THR A 451 0.63 10.55 25.24
CA THR A 451 1.20 9.21 25.23
C THR A 451 0.08 8.19 25.38
N LEU A 452 -0.10 7.32 24.37
CA LEU A 452 -0.98 6.16 24.42
C LEU A 452 -0.16 4.89 24.61
N THR A 453 -0.51 4.10 25.63
CA THR A 453 0.05 2.77 25.82
C THR A 453 -1.00 1.74 25.44
N VAL A 454 -0.75 0.98 24.38
CA VAL A 454 -1.63 -0.12 23.96
C VAL A 454 -1.08 -1.40 24.55
N VAL A 455 -1.90 -2.12 25.31
CA VAL A 455 -1.49 -3.34 26.03
C VAL A 455 -2.27 -4.55 25.53
N PRO A 456 -1.66 -5.75 25.51
CA PRO A 456 -2.37 -6.99 25.19
C PRO A 456 -3.55 -7.21 26.15
N VAL A 457 -4.72 -7.59 25.61
CA VAL A 457 -5.85 -8.05 26.38
C VAL A 457 -5.54 -9.43 26.99
N ALA A 458 -5.92 -9.67 28.25
CA ALA A 458 -5.73 -10.97 28.87
C ALA A 458 -6.68 -12.02 28.27
N GLU A 459 -6.26 -13.28 28.28
CA GLU A 459 -7.10 -14.39 27.79
C GLU A 459 -8.44 -14.42 28.56
N GLY A 460 -9.55 -14.36 27.80
CA GLY A 460 -10.92 -14.34 28.35
C GLY A 460 -11.39 -12.97 28.86
N GLU A 461 -10.60 -11.92 28.70
CA GLU A 461 -11.01 -10.54 28.99
C GLU A 461 -11.55 -9.88 27.71
N ALA A 462 -12.72 -9.24 27.79
CA ALA A 462 -13.30 -8.50 26.68
C ALA A 462 -12.58 -7.16 26.47
N ILE A 463 -12.50 -6.71 25.21
CA ILE A 463 -12.05 -5.34 24.88
C ILE A 463 -13.16 -4.36 25.27
N ASP A 464 -12.78 -3.22 25.87
CA ASP A 464 -13.70 -2.10 26.09
C ASP A 464 -13.93 -1.38 24.76
N ASP A 465 -15.15 -1.47 24.24
CA ASP A 465 -15.58 -0.81 23.00
C ASP A 465 -16.09 0.62 23.23
N ALA A 466 -15.97 1.16 24.45
CA ALA A 466 -16.38 2.53 24.72
C ALA A 466 -15.53 3.53 23.92
N ALA A 467 -16.19 4.51 23.31
CA ALA A 467 -15.50 5.60 22.61
C ALA A 467 -14.52 6.32 23.56
N PRO A 468 -13.36 6.76 23.06
CA PRO A 468 -12.40 7.52 23.85
C PRO A 468 -13.05 8.75 24.50
N LYS A 469 -12.66 9.05 25.74
CA LYS A 469 -13.26 10.17 26.48
C LYS A 469 -13.00 11.53 25.82
N GLY A 470 -11.90 11.66 25.12
CA GLY A 470 -11.51 12.86 24.39
C GLY A 470 -11.21 14.09 25.25
N LEU A 471 -10.69 15.13 24.62
CA LEU A 471 -10.44 16.42 25.24
C LEU A 471 -11.71 17.29 25.23
N PRO A 472 -11.87 18.19 26.21
CA PRO A 472 -12.99 19.16 26.22
C PRO A 472 -12.85 20.16 25.08
N VAL A 473 -13.95 20.91 24.85
CA VAL A 473 -13.98 22.08 23.94
C VAL A 473 -12.96 23.11 24.39
N ALA A 474 -12.18 23.64 23.47
CA ALA A 474 -11.26 24.75 23.74
C ALA A 474 -12.01 26.10 23.67
N ASP A 475 -11.91 26.88 24.74
CA ASP A 475 -12.54 28.19 24.80
C ASP A 475 -11.95 29.19 23.78
N GLY A 476 -12.84 30.00 23.22
CA GLY A 476 -12.44 31.09 22.31
C GLY A 476 -12.01 30.62 20.91
N LYS A 477 -12.12 29.33 20.60
CA LYS A 477 -11.91 28.79 19.25
C LYS A 477 -13.23 28.40 18.63
N PRO A 478 -13.50 28.78 17.36
CA PRO A 478 -14.71 28.34 16.67
C PRO A 478 -14.62 26.86 16.35
N ALA A 479 -15.76 26.20 16.18
CA ALA A 479 -15.85 24.95 15.45
C ALA A 479 -15.52 25.18 13.96
N ALA A 480 -15.44 24.10 13.19
CA ALA A 480 -15.22 24.18 11.75
C ALA A 480 -16.13 25.22 11.08
N VAL A 481 -15.55 26.02 10.20
CA VAL A 481 -16.30 27.04 9.47
C VAL A 481 -17.00 26.37 8.30
N MET A 482 -18.34 26.37 8.30
CA MET A 482 -19.16 25.76 7.26
C MET A 482 -19.39 26.74 6.10
N PRO A 483 -19.46 26.26 4.84
CA PRO A 483 -19.87 27.09 3.71
C PRO A 483 -21.32 27.54 3.86
N ALA A 484 -21.70 28.60 3.16
CA ALA A 484 -23.11 28.98 3.05
C ALA A 484 -23.87 27.87 2.30
N LYS A 485 -25.03 27.45 2.82
CA LYS A 485 -25.88 26.45 2.16
C LYS A 485 -26.22 26.91 0.74
N ALA A 486 -25.98 26.04 -0.23
CA ALA A 486 -26.31 26.25 -1.61
C ALA A 486 -27.52 25.40 -2.03
N ASP A 487 -28.39 25.97 -2.87
CA ASP A 487 -29.41 25.18 -3.53
C ASP A 487 -28.79 24.39 -4.69
N TYR A 488 -29.12 23.11 -4.77
CA TYR A 488 -28.68 22.30 -5.90
C TYR A 488 -29.31 22.81 -7.20
N SER A 489 -28.48 23.12 -8.17
CA SER A 489 -28.90 23.27 -9.54
C SER A 489 -28.14 22.28 -10.41
N ALA A 490 -28.83 21.35 -11.03
CA ALA A 490 -28.25 20.49 -12.05
C ALA A 490 -27.54 21.35 -13.10
N SER A 491 -26.33 20.98 -13.47
CA SER A 491 -25.61 21.65 -14.54
C SER A 491 -26.42 21.52 -15.83
N LYS A 492 -26.62 22.64 -16.54
CA LYS A 492 -27.15 22.59 -17.91
C LYS A 492 -26.00 22.17 -18.81
N SER A 493 -25.87 20.86 -19.03
CA SER A 493 -24.78 20.36 -19.84
C SER A 493 -24.90 20.89 -21.28
N THR A 494 -23.81 21.47 -21.75
CA THR A 494 -23.67 21.82 -23.20
C THR A 494 -23.21 20.58 -23.99
N LEU A 495 -22.82 19.53 -23.32
CA LEU A 495 -22.42 18.26 -23.90
C LEU A 495 -23.65 17.31 -24.00
N ASP A 496 -23.90 16.77 -25.18
CA ASP A 496 -24.86 15.70 -25.33
C ASP A 496 -24.36 14.41 -24.66
N ARG A 497 -24.97 14.06 -23.53
CA ARG A 497 -24.67 12.84 -22.76
C ARG A 497 -25.64 11.69 -23.04
N SER A 498 -26.64 11.90 -23.96
CA SER A 498 -27.68 10.93 -24.25
C SER A 498 -27.14 9.62 -24.89
N SER A 499 -26.03 9.70 -25.57
CA SER A 499 -25.33 8.53 -26.13
C SER A 499 -24.55 7.69 -25.11
N GLY A 500 -24.51 8.15 -23.83
CA GLY A 500 -23.77 7.49 -22.74
C GLY A 500 -22.27 7.65 -22.84
N VAL A 501 -21.54 6.75 -22.15
CA VAL A 501 -20.09 6.76 -22.07
C VAL A 501 -19.45 6.65 -23.46
N PRO A 502 -18.51 7.53 -23.84
CA PRO A 502 -17.82 7.47 -25.12
C PRO A 502 -17.13 6.12 -25.33
N LYS A 503 -17.36 5.52 -26.49
CA LYS A 503 -16.73 4.25 -26.85
C LYS A 503 -15.28 4.50 -27.27
N VAL A 504 -14.40 3.68 -26.76
CA VAL A 504 -12.99 3.66 -27.13
C VAL A 504 -12.72 2.42 -27.98
N SER A 505 -12.34 2.61 -29.23
CA SER A 505 -12.13 1.52 -30.20
C SER A 505 -10.65 1.31 -30.53
N ASP A 506 -9.85 2.37 -30.37
CA ASP A 506 -8.43 2.34 -30.67
C ASP A 506 -7.61 2.29 -29.38
N PHE A 507 -6.55 1.51 -29.38
CA PHE A 507 -5.65 1.37 -28.23
C PHE A 507 -4.23 1.27 -28.73
N PRO A 508 -3.27 1.95 -28.04
CA PRO A 508 -1.87 1.89 -28.41
C PRO A 508 -1.35 0.45 -28.30
N ASP A 509 -0.49 0.08 -29.24
CA ASP A 509 0.22 -1.17 -29.15
C ASP A 509 1.30 -1.09 -28.06
N LEU A 510 1.54 -2.23 -27.40
CA LEU A 510 2.59 -2.34 -26.42
C LEU A 510 3.96 -2.23 -27.10
N SER A 511 4.76 -1.27 -26.64
CA SER A 511 6.19 -1.19 -26.91
C SER A 511 6.96 -1.61 -25.66
N PHE A 512 7.21 -2.91 -25.52
CA PHE A 512 7.98 -3.41 -24.37
C PHE A 512 9.46 -3.13 -24.59
N PRO A 513 10.22 -2.65 -23.58
CA PRO A 513 11.63 -2.39 -23.68
C PRO A 513 12.42 -3.67 -24.07
N LYS A 514 13.44 -3.52 -24.91
CA LYS A 514 14.26 -4.62 -25.36
C LYS A 514 15.03 -5.25 -24.20
N ILE A 515 14.93 -6.57 -24.08
CA ILE A 515 15.77 -7.35 -23.14
C ILE A 515 17.12 -7.65 -23.82
N GLN A 516 18.17 -7.25 -23.17
CA GLN A 516 19.55 -7.53 -23.59
C GLN A 516 20.15 -8.58 -22.64
N ARG A 517 20.91 -9.54 -23.19
CA ARG A 517 21.53 -10.59 -22.39
C ARG A 517 23.06 -10.49 -22.43
N GLY A 518 23.68 -10.74 -21.31
CA GLY A 518 25.12 -10.77 -21.12
C GLY A 518 25.51 -11.92 -20.19
N VAL A 519 26.80 -12.13 -20.06
CA VAL A 519 27.37 -13.16 -19.18
C VAL A 519 28.63 -12.58 -18.53
N LEU A 520 28.78 -12.74 -17.22
CA LEU A 520 30.00 -12.38 -16.51
C LEU A 520 31.14 -13.39 -16.79
N LYS A 521 32.36 -13.01 -16.45
CA LYS A 521 33.55 -13.87 -16.65
C LYS A 521 33.45 -15.25 -16.02
N ASN A 522 32.70 -15.37 -14.91
CA ASN A 522 32.46 -16.63 -14.21
C ASN A 522 31.19 -17.37 -14.66
N GLY A 523 30.53 -16.92 -15.72
CA GLY A 523 29.35 -17.57 -16.29
C GLY A 523 27.98 -17.13 -15.75
N ILE A 524 27.92 -16.18 -14.84
CA ILE A 524 26.63 -15.67 -14.35
C ILE A 524 25.88 -14.95 -15.48
N GLU A 525 24.63 -15.28 -15.71
CA GLU A 525 23.77 -14.68 -16.71
C GLU A 525 23.23 -13.32 -16.23
N ILE A 526 23.20 -12.35 -17.15
CA ILE A 526 22.61 -11.03 -16.98
C ILE A 526 21.44 -10.84 -17.95
N ALA A 527 20.32 -10.31 -17.48
CA ALA A 527 19.27 -9.75 -18.33
C ALA A 527 19.05 -8.29 -17.96
N LEU A 528 19.20 -7.40 -18.95
CA LEU A 528 19.05 -5.95 -18.79
C LEU A 528 17.94 -5.43 -19.69
N SER A 529 17.14 -4.53 -19.15
CA SER A 529 16.26 -3.61 -19.88
C SER A 529 16.69 -2.16 -19.62
N GLU A 530 17.30 -1.52 -20.62
CA GLU A 530 17.76 -0.12 -20.50
C GLU A 530 16.59 0.85 -20.43
N ARG A 531 16.63 1.78 -19.45
CA ARG A 531 15.65 2.84 -19.24
C ARG A 531 16.35 4.09 -18.71
N HIS A 532 16.26 5.19 -19.46
CA HIS A 532 16.97 6.45 -19.15
C HIS A 532 16.01 7.59 -18.74
N THR A 533 14.80 7.27 -18.30
CA THR A 533 13.77 8.25 -17.92
C THR A 533 14.06 8.95 -16.59
N ILE A 534 14.69 8.24 -15.66
CA ILE A 534 15.18 8.76 -14.38
C ILE A 534 16.57 8.16 -14.11
N PRO A 535 17.47 8.85 -13.38
CA PRO A 535 18.82 8.39 -13.11
C PRO A 535 18.86 7.31 -12.00
N VAL A 536 18.18 6.18 -12.22
CA VAL A 536 18.07 5.09 -11.26
C VAL A 536 18.30 3.75 -11.93
N VAL A 537 19.02 2.86 -11.26
CA VAL A 537 19.20 1.46 -11.65
C VAL A 537 18.58 0.57 -10.59
N GLN A 538 17.70 -0.31 -11.02
CA GLN A 538 17.14 -1.37 -10.18
C GLN A 538 17.70 -2.73 -10.60
N MET A 539 18.14 -3.51 -9.62
CA MET A 539 18.76 -4.81 -9.84
C MET A 539 18.21 -5.83 -8.86
N GLN A 540 18.05 -7.06 -9.33
CA GLN A 540 17.68 -8.19 -8.50
C GLN A 540 18.63 -9.36 -8.78
N LEU A 541 19.27 -9.86 -7.73
CA LEU A 541 19.90 -11.18 -7.72
C LEU A 541 18.83 -12.20 -7.34
N GLN A 542 18.50 -13.11 -8.25
CA GLN A 542 17.48 -14.13 -8.05
C GLN A 542 18.14 -15.51 -7.98
N PHE A 543 17.88 -16.23 -6.87
CA PHE A 543 18.39 -17.55 -6.58
C PHE A 543 17.25 -18.56 -6.57
N ASP A 544 17.44 -19.73 -7.17
CA ASP A 544 16.50 -20.85 -7.05
C ASP A 544 16.59 -21.46 -5.64
N ALA A 545 15.90 -20.83 -4.71
CA ALA A 545 15.84 -21.16 -3.29
C ALA A 545 14.40 -21.01 -2.79
N GLY A 546 14.09 -19.93 -2.07
CA GLY A 546 12.78 -19.69 -1.48
C GLY A 546 12.51 -20.53 -0.25
N TYR A 547 11.39 -20.27 0.44
CA TYR A 547 11.09 -21.07 1.64
C TYR A 547 10.62 -22.49 1.33
N ALA A 548 10.31 -22.82 0.08
CA ALA A 548 10.18 -24.21 -0.36
C ALA A 548 11.48 -25.04 -0.20
N SER A 549 12.66 -24.39 -0.13
CA SER A 549 13.94 -25.05 0.14
C SER A 549 14.12 -25.45 1.61
N ASP A 550 13.21 -25.06 2.49
CA ASP A 550 13.23 -25.47 3.90
C ASP A 550 12.69 -26.92 4.09
N GLN A 551 12.20 -27.57 3.04
CA GLN A 551 11.78 -28.97 3.08
C GLN A 551 12.89 -29.85 3.65
N GLY A 552 12.57 -30.63 4.70
CA GLY A 552 13.54 -31.45 5.41
C GLY A 552 14.56 -30.67 6.25
N ARG A 553 14.33 -29.36 6.45
CA ARG A 553 15.11 -28.46 7.30
C ARG A 553 14.23 -27.86 8.38
N LYS A 554 14.78 -26.97 9.18
CA LYS A 554 14.02 -26.15 10.11
C LYS A 554 13.25 -25.09 9.32
N LEU A 555 11.94 -25.07 9.45
CA LEU A 555 11.08 -24.12 8.72
C LEU A 555 11.44 -22.66 9.07
N GLY A 556 11.46 -21.80 8.08
CA GLY A 556 11.83 -20.40 8.20
C GLY A 556 13.34 -20.15 8.02
N THR A 557 14.16 -21.20 7.81
CA THR A 557 15.63 -21.05 7.63
C THR A 557 15.97 -20.11 6.48
N SER A 558 15.31 -20.26 5.33
CA SER A 558 15.57 -19.44 4.14
C SER A 558 15.23 -17.96 4.37
N SER A 559 14.04 -17.68 4.88
CA SER A 559 13.61 -16.31 5.15
C SER A 559 14.44 -15.64 6.23
N PHE A 560 14.74 -16.37 7.31
CA PHE A 560 15.53 -15.87 8.41
C PHE A 560 17.01 -15.64 8.01
N ALA A 561 17.60 -16.51 7.18
CA ALA A 561 18.94 -16.31 6.65
C ALA A 561 19.02 -15.09 5.71
N MET A 562 18.01 -14.90 4.86
CA MET A 562 17.95 -13.73 3.98
C MET A 562 17.80 -12.43 4.77
N ALA A 563 16.98 -12.41 5.83
CA ALA A 563 16.80 -11.25 6.72
C ALA A 563 18.08 -10.89 7.50
N LEU A 564 19.04 -11.80 7.58
CA LEU A 564 20.30 -11.56 8.25
C LEU A 564 21.43 -11.08 7.34
N LEU A 565 21.22 -11.01 6.01
CA LEU A 565 22.30 -10.66 5.09
C LEU A 565 22.83 -9.24 5.30
N ASP A 566 21.95 -8.27 5.55
CA ASP A 566 22.30 -6.87 5.79
C ASP A 566 22.52 -6.54 7.29
N GLU A 567 22.50 -7.57 8.16
CA GLU A 567 22.78 -7.41 9.58
C GLU A 567 24.28 -7.46 9.89
N GLY A 568 25.11 -7.71 8.91
CA GLY A 568 26.55 -7.58 9.00
C GLY A 568 27.31 -8.42 8.00
N THR A 569 28.37 -7.84 7.45
CA THR A 569 29.38 -8.57 6.66
C THR A 569 30.58 -8.95 7.53
N LEU A 570 31.53 -9.62 6.94
CA LEU A 570 32.79 -9.93 7.63
C LEU A 570 33.56 -8.68 8.10
N THR A 571 33.31 -7.53 7.47
CA THR A 571 34.02 -6.27 7.71
C THR A 571 33.15 -5.14 8.25
N LEU A 572 31.84 -5.19 8.04
CA LEU A 572 30.87 -4.15 8.41
C LEU A 572 29.86 -4.71 9.42
N ASP A 573 29.40 -3.90 10.34
CA ASP A 573 28.21 -4.19 11.14
C ASP A 573 26.95 -3.65 10.45
N SER A 574 25.78 -3.95 11.01
CA SER A 574 24.48 -3.55 10.42
C SER A 574 24.29 -2.04 10.39
N VAL A 575 24.82 -1.32 11.35
CA VAL A 575 24.72 0.14 11.42
C VAL A 575 25.58 0.79 10.34
N GLU A 576 26.79 0.29 10.12
CA GLU A 576 27.69 0.80 9.08
C GLU A 576 27.15 0.46 7.67
N ILE A 577 26.51 -0.70 7.49
CA ILE A 577 25.79 -1.03 6.24
C ILE A 577 24.66 -0.04 5.99
N ALA A 578 23.81 0.20 6.98
CA ALA A 578 22.72 1.16 6.87
C ALA A 578 23.23 2.58 6.60
N ARG A 579 24.25 3.02 7.35
CA ARG A 579 24.90 4.33 7.18
C ARG A 579 25.41 4.53 5.74
N ARG A 580 26.10 3.54 5.19
CA ARG A 580 26.60 3.62 3.80
C ARG A 580 25.47 3.63 2.80
N SER A 581 24.45 2.80 2.99
CA SER A 581 23.28 2.78 2.11
C SER A 581 22.56 4.14 2.07
N GLU A 582 22.38 4.77 3.24
CA GLU A 582 21.77 6.10 3.35
C GLU A 582 22.61 7.19 2.66
N LEU A 583 23.92 7.23 2.87
CA LEU A 583 24.83 8.18 2.22
C LEU A 583 24.91 8.00 0.69
N LEU A 584 24.69 6.80 0.19
CA LEU A 584 24.60 6.51 -1.25
C LEU A 584 23.17 6.74 -1.80
N GLY A 585 22.19 7.03 -0.97
CA GLY A 585 20.78 7.01 -1.36
C GLY A 585 20.34 5.65 -1.92
N ALA A 586 21.04 4.58 -1.58
CA ALA A 586 20.75 3.23 -2.07
C ALA A 586 19.74 2.53 -1.15
N ARG A 587 18.90 1.67 -1.74
CA ARG A 587 18.04 0.75 -0.99
C ARG A 587 18.47 -0.67 -1.33
N ILE A 588 18.83 -1.45 -0.31
CA ILE A 588 19.18 -2.87 -0.43
C ILE A 588 18.19 -3.64 0.44
N SER A 589 17.61 -4.69 -0.12
CA SER A 589 16.70 -5.58 0.60
C SER A 589 16.90 -7.01 0.18
N ALA A 590 16.72 -7.94 1.11
CA ALA A 590 16.82 -9.38 0.87
C ALA A 590 15.59 -10.10 1.41
N GLY A 591 15.16 -11.16 0.73
CA GLY A 591 13.98 -11.91 1.16
C GLY A 591 13.79 -13.22 0.39
N SER A 592 12.89 -14.04 0.92
CA SER A 592 12.49 -15.30 0.29
C SER A 592 11.01 -15.28 -0.05
N GLY A 593 10.69 -15.61 -1.31
CA GLY A 593 9.36 -16.01 -1.73
C GLY A 593 9.20 -17.53 -1.65
N LEU A 594 8.12 -18.07 -2.21
CA LEU A 594 7.87 -19.51 -2.20
C LEU A 594 8.99 -20.30 -2.91
N ASP A 595 9.32 -19.92 -4.15
CA ASP A 595 10.22 -20.68 -5.01
C ASP A 595 11.60 -20.06 -5.19
N SER A 596 11.78 -18.80 -4.85
CA SER A 596 13.04 -18.08 -5.03
C SER A 596 13.38 -17.19 -3.84
N SER A 597 14.67 -17.04 -3.58
CA SER A 597 15.19 -15.98 -2.71
C SER A 597 15.83 -14.89 -3.58
N SER A 598 15.72 -13.65 -3.16
CA SER A 598 16.28 -12.54 -3.93
C SER A 598 16.93 -11.49 -3.03
N VAL A 599 17.95 -10.83 -3.57
CA VAL A 599 18.49 -9.61 -3.02
C VAL A 599 18.28 -8.51 -4.07
N SER A 600 17.69 -7.41 -3.66
CA SER A 600 17.37 -6.28 -4.54
C SER A 600 18.20 -5.07 -4.19
N LEU A 601 18.61 -4.32 -5.21
CA LEU A 601 19.29 -3.04 -5.12
C LEU A 601 18.51 -2.00 -5.91
N ASN A 602 18.26 -0.84 -5.33
CA ASN A 602 17.78 0.34 -6.03
C ASN A 602 18.76 1.49 -5.75
N ALA A 603 19.53 1.89 -6.75
CA ALA A 603 20.61 2.87 -6.62
C ALA A 603 20.43 4.03 -7.61
N LEU A 604 20.87 5.22 -7.21
CA LEU A 604 21.08 6.33 -8.15
C LEU A 604 22.21 5.95 -9.11
N SER A 605 22.10 6.34 -10.40
CA SER A 605 23.10 6.03 -11.42
C SER A 605 24.48 6.64 -11.07
N SER A 606 24.51 7.80 -10.40
CA SER A 606 25.75 8.46 -9.93
C SER A 606 26.47 7.66 -8.87
N GLU A 607 25.75 6.90 -8.04
CA GLU A 607 26.28 6.15 -6.88
C GLU A 607 26.34 4.64 -7.14
N LEU A 608 26.11 4.20 -8.38
CA LEU A 608 25.93 2.79 -8.72
C LEU A 608 27.17 1.94 -8.40
N GLU A 609 28.40 2.41 -8.73
CA GLU A 609 29.63 1.62 -8.48
C GLU A 609 29.86 1.38 -6.99
N ALA A 610 29.68 2.42 -6.17
CA ALA A 610 29.80 2.29 -4.71
C ALA A 610 28.69 1.43 -4.10
N SER A 611 27.48 1.58 -4.60
CA SER A 611 26.32 0.77 -4.18
C SER A 611 26.50 -0.71 -4.51
N LEU A 612 27.05 -1.03 -5.71
CA LEU A 612 27.38 -2.40 -6.10
C LEU A 612 28.45 -3.05 -5.23
N ALA A 613 29.45 -2.26 -4.80
CA ALA A 613 30.48 -2.78 -3.90
C ALA A 613 29.88 -3.20 -2.55
N LEU A 614 29.03 -2.36 -1.95
CA LEU A 614 28.33 -2.68 -0.71
C LEU A 614 27.38 -3.87 -0.88
N TYR A 615 26.63 -3.87 -1.98
CA TYR A 615 25.66 -4.92 -2.33
C TYR A 615 26.35 -6.30 -2.45
N ALA A 616 27.46 -6.36 -3.15
CA ALA A 616 28.23 -7.58 -3.32
C ALA A 616 28.81 -8.09 -1.99
N ASP A 617 29.28 -7.21 -1.11
CA ASP A 617 29.78 -7.59 0.20
C ASP A 617 28.68 -8.21 1.08
N ILE A 618 27.48 -7.60 1.09
CA ILE A 618 26.29 -8.13 1.79
C ILE A 618 25.92 -9.53 1.30
N VAL A 619 25.92 -9.76 -0.01
CA VAL A 619 25.51 -11.04 -0.59
C VAL A 619 26.57 -12.13 -0.41
N ARG A 620 27.85 -11.79 -0.60
CA ARG A 620 28.94 -12.76 -0.64
C ARG A 620 29.52 -13.10 0.73
N ASN A 621 29.51 -12.13 1.65
CA ASN A 621 30.28 -12.17 2.88
C ASN A 621 29.45 -11.96 4.17
N PRO A 622 28.21 -12.48 4.29
CA PRO A 622 27.45 -12.26 5.52
C PRO A 622 28.13 -12.90 6.72
N ALA A 623 28.17 -12.18 7.82
CA ALA A 623 28.89 -12.61 9.02
C ALA A 623 28.12 -13.64 9.86
N PHE A 624 26.79 -13.52 9.90
CA PHE A 624 25.92 -14.32 10.78
C PHE A 624 26.46 -14.34 12.23
N ARG A 625 26.63 -13.14 12.83
CA ARG A 625 27.09 -13.01 14.20
C ARG A 625 26.03 -13.44 15.19
N GLU A 626 26.38 -14.13 16.23
CA GLU A 626 25.43 -14.63 17.24
C GLU A 626 24.55 -13.50 17.85
N ALA A 627 25.15 -12.34 18.08
CA ALA A 627 24.43 -11.19 18.63
C ALA A 627 23.32 -10.68 17.69
N ASP A 628 23.57 -10.69 16.37
CA ASP A 628 22.60 -10.30 15.37
C ASP A 628 21.53 -11.37 15.19
N ILE A 629 21.94 -12.65 15.18
CA ILE A 629 21.00 -13.78 15.15
C ILE A 629 20.02 -13.69 16.32
N GLU A 630 20.49 -13.47 17.55
CA GLU A 630 19.62 -13.39 18.72
C GLU A 630 18.72 -12.14 18.70
N ARG A 631 19.20 -11.02 18.21
CA ARG A 631 18.40 -9.81 18.06
C ARG A 631 17.28 -10.03 17.05
N ILE A 632 17.60 -10.47 15.83
CA ILE A 632 16.63 -10.75 14.78
C ILE A 632 15.69 -11.89 15.18
N ARG A 633 16.17 -12.92 15.90
CA ARG A 633 15.31 -13.97 16.44
C ARG A 633 14.23 -13.40 17.37
N GLY A 634 14.58 -12.45 18.24
CA GLY A 634 13.64 -11.79 19.12
C GLY A 634 12.52 -11.08 18.33
N GLN A 635 12.91 -10.26 17.35
CA GLN A 635 11.98 -9.57 16.45
C GLN A 635 11.12 -10.56 15.66
N TRP A 636 11.73 -11.57 15.07
CA TRP A 636 11.05 -12.60 14.28
C TRP A 636 9.99 -13.39 15.06
N LEU A 637 10.29 -13.71 16.32
CA LEU A 637 9.33 -14.38 17.20
C LEU A 637 8.18 -13.45 17.59
N ALA A 638 8.43 -12.16 17.76
CA ALA A 638 7.38 -11.16 17.96
C ALA A 638 6.48 -11.04 16.72
N ASP A 639 7.08 -11.02 15.52
CA ASP A 639 6.33 -11.01 14.24
C ASP A 639 5.46 -12.26 14.09
N ILE A 640 5.98 -13.46 14.42
CA ILE A 640 5.17 -14.70 14.41
C ILE A 640 4.01 -14.60 15.43
N ALA A 641 4.27 -14.08 16.62
CA ALA A 641 3.22 -13.87 17.60
C ALA A 641 2.16 -12.89 17.07
N GLN A 642 2.58 -11.82 16.41
CA GLN A 642 1.68 -10.85 15.77
C GLN A 642 0.88 -11.47 14.60
N GLU A 643 1.50 -12.30 13.75
CA GLU A 643 0.80 -13.06 12.70
C GLU A 643 -0.36 -13.90 13.28
N LYS A 644 -0.18 -14.47 14.48
CA LYS A 644 -1.19 -15.28 15.16
C LYS A 644 -2.33 -14.47 15.78
N THR A 645 -2.22 -13.17 15.87
CA THR A 645 -3.33 -12.29 16.27
C THR A 645 -4.13 -11.76 15.10
N GLN A 646 -3.61 -11.87 13.88
CA GLN A 646 -4.26 -11.41 12.65
C GLN A 646 -5.03 -12.53 11.97
N PRO A 647 -6.33 -12.39 11.67
CA PRO A 647 -7.11 -13.43 10.99
C PRO A 647 -6.48 -13.93 9.68
N THR A 648 -5.95 -13.02 8.87
CA THR A 648 -5.25 -13.36 7.60
C THR A 648 -3.94 -14.10 7.85
N GLY A 649 -3.14 -13.66 8.84
CA GLY A 649 -1.91 -14.32 9.25
C GLY A 649 -2.18 -15.76 9.70
N ILE A 650 -3.16 -15.97 10.57
CA ILE A 650 -3.61 -17.29 11.03
C ILE A 650 -3.97 -18.18 9.84
N ALA A 651 -4.81 -17.68 8.93
CA ALA A 651 -5.30 -18.47 7.80
C ALA A 651 -4.17 -18.84 6.81
N LEU A 652 -3.24 -17.93 6.50
CA LEU A 652 -2.10 -18.19 5.62
C LEU A 652 -1.03 -19.07 6.25
N ARG A 653 -0.98 -19.15 7.58
CA ARG A 653 -0.13 -20.10 8.29
C ARG A 653 -0.69 -21.50 8.26
N THR A 654 -2.00 -21.64 8.35
CA THR A 654 -2.67 -22.94 8.58
C THR A 654 -3.16 -23.62 7.31
N LEU A 655 -3.56 -22.88 6.27
CA LEU A 655 -4.08 -23.44 5.03
C LEU A 655 -3.05 -24.28 4.22
N PRO A 656 -1.78 -23.87 4.03
CA PRO A 656 -0.86 -24.63 3.18
C PRO A 656 -0.56 -26.05 3.67
N PRO A 657 -0.27 -26.32 4.96
CA PRO A 657 -0.11 -27.68 5.45
C PRO A 657 -1.37 -28.54 5.25
N LEU A 658 -2.56 -27.95 5.32
CA LEU A 658 -3.82 -28.64 5.07
C LEU A 658 -3.98 -29.02 3.59
N LEU A 659 -3.44 -28.24 2.66
CA LEU A 659 -3.51 -28.51 1.22
C LEU A 659 -2.47 -29.55 0.78
N TYR A 660 -1.23 -29.39 1.21
CA TYR A 660 -0.09 -30.12 0.70
C TYR A 660 0.42 -31.23 1.62
N GLY A 661 0.08 -31.17 2.91
CA GLY A 661 0.67 -32.02 3.95
C GLY A 661 2.02 -31.48 4.45
N ASP A 662 2.35 -31.76 5.71
CA ASP A 662 3.50 -31.19 6.44
C ASP A 662 4.88 -31.56 5.87
N GLN A 663 4.97 -32.59 5.03
CA GLN A 663 6.23 -33.03 4.44
C GLN A 663 6.48 -32.48 3.04
N HIS A 664 5.53 -31.79 2.45
CA HIS A 664 5.64 -31.20 1.12
C HIS A 664 6.39 -29.86 1.18
N ALA A 665 7.15 -29.53 0.12
CA ALA A 665 7.88 -28.28 0.01
C ALA A 665 6.98 -27.03 0.13
N TYR A 666 5.71 -27.14 -0.22
CA TYR A 666 4.69 -26.08 -0.07
C TYR A 666 3.76 -26.28 1.13
N GLY A 667 3.93 -27.32 1.91
CA GLY A 667 3.17 -27.60 3.14
C GLY A 667 3.69 -26.80 4.35
N ILE A 668 4.04 -25.55 4.13
CA ILE A 668 4.66 -24.63 5.09
C ILE A 668 3.86 -23.33 5.16
N PRO A 669 3.90 -22.57 6.25
CA PRO A 669 3.23 -21.28 6.32
C PRO A 669 3.60 -20.36 5.13
N PHE A 670 2.60 -19.83 4.44
CA PHE A 670 2.83 -18.93 3.30
C PHE A 670 3.31 -17.54 3.71
N THR A 671 3.39 -17.26 4.98
CA THR A 671 4.11 -16.11 5.53
C THR A 671 5.63 -16.25 5.36
N GLY A 672 6.12 -17.48 5.18
CA GLY A 672 7.55 -17.79 5.12
C GLY A 672 8.28 -17.67 6.46
N SER A 673 7.58 -17.28 7.52
CA SER A 673 8.16 -17.01 8.85
C SER A 673 8.57 -18.28 9.61
N GLY A 674 8.14 -19.45 9.17
CA GLY A 674 8.36 -20.72 9.87
C GLY A 674 7.49 -20.89 11.11
N THR A 675 7.99 -21.63 12.08
CA THR A 675 7.31 -21.85 13.38
C THR A 675 8.16 -21.32 14.52
N GLU A 676 7.56 -20.97 15.64
CA GLU A 676 8.31 -20.54 16.83
C GLU A 676 9.36 -21.58 17.25
N ALA A 677 8.99 -22.87 17.24
CA ALA A 677 9.88 -23.96 17.62
C ALA A 677 11.09 -24.06 16.66
N SER A 678 10.88 -23.94 15.36
CA SER A 678 11.95 -23.98 14.37
C SER A 678 12.87 -22.77 14.52
N ILE A 679 12.31 -21.55 14.61
CA ILE A 679 13.10 -20.32 14.75
C ILE A 679 13.91 -20.30 16.05
N LYS A 680 13.34 -20.73 17.19
CA LYS A 680 14.05 -20.88 18.46
C LYS A 680 15.23 -21.86 18.36
N SER A 681 15.18 -22.84 17.48
CA SER A 681 16.20 -23.87 17.32
C SER A 681 17.26 -23.58 16.24
N LEU A 682 17.05 -22.56 15.36
CA LEU A 682 18.03 -22.19 14.33
C LEU A 682 19.35 -21.77 14.95
N ASP A 683 20.46 -22.19 14.36
CA ASP A 683 21.81 -21.77 14.75
C ASP A 683 22.61 -21.26 13.55
N VAL A 684 23.78 -20.70 13.81
CA VAL A 684 24.66 -20.14 12.78
C VAL A 684 25.08 -21.19 11.73
N LYS A 685 25.07 -22.48 12.06
CA LYS A 685 25.43 -23.55 11.10
C LYS A 685 24.32 -23.77 10.09
N ASP A 686 23.06 -23.67 10.53
CA ASP A 686 21.91 -23.78 9.63
C ASP A 686 21.92 -22.63 8.60
N LEU A 687 22.16 -21.40 9.06
CA LEU A 687 22.18 -20.19 8.23
C LEU A 687 23.35 -20.21 7.23
N ARG A 688 24.56 -20.51 7.71
CA ARG A 688 25.75 -20.65 6.83
C ARG A 688 25.62 -21.81 5.84
N ARG A 689 24.93 -22.88 6.23
CA ARG A 689 24.64 -24.00 5.33
C ARG A 689 23.70 -23.56 4.23
N PHE A 690 22.58 -22.88 4.56
CA PHE A 690 21.65 -22.35 3.59
C PHE A 690 22.34 -21.40 2.61
N HIS A 691 23.09 -20.43 3.11
CA HIS A 691 23.84 -19.47 2.29
C HIS A 691 24.78 -20.19 1.32
N ARG A 692 25.63 -21.11 1.80
CA ARG A 692 26.58 -21.86 0.98
C ARG A 692 25.90 -22.74 -0.07
N GLU A 693 24.74 -23.31 0.24
CA GLU A 693 24.03 -24.24 -0.65
C GLU A 693 23.20 -23.54 -1.73
N PHE A 694 22.63 -22.36 -1.43
CA PHE A 694 21.69 -21.70 -2.34
C PHE A 694 22.15 -20.32 -2.82
N ILE A 695 22.87 -19.54 -2.02
CA ILE A 695 23.32 -18.19 -2.39
C ILE A 695 24.72 -18.30 -3.02
N ARG A 696 24.72 -18.65 -4.29
CA ARG A 696 25.95 -19.04 -5.02
C ARG A 696 25.86 -18.70 -6.51
N PRO A 697 27.00 -18.50 -7.20
CA PRO A 697 27.02 -17.96 -8.56
C PRO A 697 26.38 -18.87 -9.61
N ASP A 698 26.45 -20.18 -9.45
CA ASP A 698 25.84 -21.17 -10.36
C ASP A 698 24.34 -21.43 -10.11
N ASN A 699 23.76 -20.71 -9.11
CA ASN A 699 22.33 -20.69 -8.79
C ASN A 699 21.73 -19.29 -8.97
N LEU A 700 22.45 -18.37 -9.63
CA LEU A 700 22.13 -16.96 -9.70
C LEU A 700 21.75 -16.49 -11.11
N LYS A 701 20.70 -15.71 -11.22
CA LYS A 701 20.42 -14.85 -12.37
C LYS A 701 20.43 -13.37 -11.92
N ILE A 702 21.11 -12.52 -12.68
CA ILE A 702 21.16 -11.07 -12.44
C ILE A 702 20.17 -10.39 -13.38
N LEU A 703 19.19 -9.72 -12.82
CA LEU A 703 18.11 -9.04 -13.53
C LEU A 703 18.21 -7.54 -13.26
N ILE A 704 18.17 -6.73 -14.31
CA ILE A 704 18.46 -5.29 -14.22
C ILE A 704 17.48 -4.52 -15.09
N ALA A 705 16.99 -3.42 -14.58
CA ALA A 705 16.29 -2.40 -15.35
C ALA A 705 16.74 -1.01 -14.87
N GLY A 706 16.91 -0.06 -15.79
CA GLY A 706 17.25 1.31 -15.41
C GLY A 706 18.29 1.99 -16.26
N ASP A 707 18.84 3.06 -15.73
CA ASP A 707 19.74 4.01 -16.39
C ASP A 707 21.20 3.52 -16.43
N THR A 708 21.44 2.49 -17.24
CA THR A 708 22.75 1.91 -17.50
C THR A 708 22.75 1.21 -18.87
N THR A 709 23.93 0.83 -19.37
CA THR A 709 24.09 0.04 -20.60
C THR A 709 24.63 -1.34 -20.26
N LEU A 710 24.37 -2.35 -21.13
CA LEU A 710 24.86 -3.72 -20.91
C LEU A 710 26.38 -3.77 -20.75
N ALA A 711 27.11 -3.02 -21.56
CA ALA A 711 28.58 -3.00 -21.50
C ALA A 711 29.08 -2.42 -20.17
N GLU A 712 28.49 -1.32 -19.71
CA GLU A 712 28.92 -0.67 -18.48
C GLU A 712 28.56 -1.51 -17.24
N ILE A 713 27.33 -2.02 -17.18
CA ILE A 713 26.93 -2.81 -16.01
C ILE A 713 27.66 -4.15 -15.93
N THR A 714 27.95 -4.80 -17.07
CA THR A 714 28.75 -6.02 -17.11
C THR A 714 30.15 -5.75 -16.58
N ARG A 715 30.79 -4.65 -16.98
CA ARG A 715 32.11 -4.25 -16.50
C ARG A 715 32.11 -4.01 -14.97
N GLN A 716 31.08 -3.34 -14.45
CA GLN A 716 30.96 -3.08 -13.01
C GLN A 716 30.70 -4.37 -12.21
N LEU A 717 29.79 -5.22 -12.70
CA LEU A 717 29.49 -6.51 -12.06
C LEU A 717 30.67 -7.48 -12.09
N ASP A 718 31.47 -7.47 -13.16
CA ASP A 718 32.70 -8.26 -13.23
C ASP A 718 33.75 -7.89 -12.17
N LYS A 719 33.77 -6.63 -11.69
CA LYS A 719 34.63 -6.19 -10.59
C LYS A 719 34.22 -6.81 -9.25
N VAL A 720 32.92 -7.00 -9.00
CA VAL A 720 32.38 -7.36 -7.68
C VAL A 720 31.91 -8.81 -7.59
N PHE A 721 31.54 -9.44 -8.71
CA PHE A 721 31.06 -10.82 -8.78
C PHE A 721 31.89 -11.73 -9.71
N GLY A 722 32.73 -11.21 -10.62
CA GLY A 722 33.41 -11.99 -11.65
C GLY A 722 34.44 -13.01 -11.13
N ASP A 723 34.89 -12.90 -9.91
CA ASP A 723 35.76 -13.83 -9.19
C ASP A 723 35.01 -14.81 -8.27
N TRP A 724 33.68 -14.67 -8.16
CA TRP A 724 32.88 -15.50 -7.28
C TRP A 724 32.74 -16.92 -7.89
N GLN A 725 33.25 -17.93 -7.18
CA GLN A 725 33.30 -19.30 -7.65
C GLN A 725 32.22 -20.15 -7.01
N ALA A 726 31.64 -21.03 -7.83
CA ALA A 726 30.74 -22.07 -7.35
C ALA A 726 31.46 -23.10 -6.48
N THR A 727 30.73 -23.73 -5.58
CA THR A 727 31.26 -24.88 -4.81
C THR A 727 31.16 -26.15 -5.65
N GLU A 728 31.99 -27.18 -5.35
CA GLU A 728 31.96 -28.47 -6.06
C GLU A 728 30.68 -29.28 -5.85
N THR A 729 29.95 -29.01 -4.75
CA THR A 729 28.69 -29.70 -4.45
C THR A 729 27.55 -29.11 -5.31
N PRO A 730 26.69 -29.95 -5.90
CA PRO A 730 25.55 -29.43 -6.68
C PRO A 730 24.56 -28.67 -5.79
N VAL A 731 23.83 -27.74 -6.41
CA VAL A 731 22.71 -27.04 -5.74
C VAL A 731 21.65 -28.08 -5.34
N PRO A 732 21.13 -28.03 -4.10
CA PRO A 732 20.08 -28.95 -3.68
C PRO A 732 18.80 -28.77 -4.50
N VAL A 733 18.18 -29.87 -4.90
CA VAL A 733 16.91 -29.85 -5.66
C VAL A 733 15.73 -29.86 -4.68
N LYS A 734 14.78 -28.97 -4.89
CA LYS A 734 13.51 -28.93 -4.16
C LYS A 734 12.59 -30.06 -4.69
N ALA A 735 12.09 -30.92 -3.81
CA ALA A 735 11.18 -32.00 -4.19
C ALA A 735 9.72 -31.50 -4.22
N ILE A 736 9.33 -30.91 -5.33
CA ILE A 736 7.99 -30.34 -5.55
C ILE A 736 7.14 -31.38 -6.32
N ALA A 737 6.64 -32.38 -5.61
CA ALA A 737 5.77 -33.40 -6.20
C ALA A 737 4.31 -32.94 -6.25
N ASN A 738 3.55 -33.46 -7.20
CA ASN A 738 2.10 -33.29 -7.18
C ASN A 738 1.49 -34.07 -6.01
N VAL A 739 0.51 -33.47 -5.35
CA VAL A 739 -0.29 -34.12 -4.31
C VAL A 739 -1.73 -34.29 -4.80
N ASP A 740 -2.40 -35.33 -4.28
CA ASP A 740 -3.79 -35.58 -4.61
C ASP A 740 -4.69 -34.54 -3.94
N ALA A 741 -5.63 -33.98 -4.71
CA ALA A 741 -6.62 -33.08 -4.15
C ALA A 741 -7.56 -33.83 -3.18
N PRO A 742 -8.07 -33.19 -2.12
CA PRO A 742 -9.11 -33.76 -1.29
C PRO A 742 -10.31 -34.21 -2.12
N THR A 743 -10.92 -35.35 -1.76
CA THR A 743 -12.12 -35.85 -2.44
C THR A 743 -13.41 -35.29 -1.86
N LYS A 744 -13.35 -34.65 -0.68
CA LYS A 744 -14.48 -34.02 0.03
C LYS A 744 -14.01 -32.71 0.67
N ALA A 745 -14.95 -31.77 0.79
CA ALA A 745 -14.69 -30.53 1.49
C ALA A 745 -14.38 -30.76 2.98
N ARG A 746 -13.48 -29.93 3.51
CA ARG A 746 -13.04 -29.92 4.91
C ARG A 746 -13.15 -28.51 5.46
N VAL A 747 -13.64 -28.37 6.68
CA VAL A 747 -13.80 -27.05 7.32
C VAL A 747 -12.99 -27.01 8.61
N PHE A 748 -12.17 -26.00 8.73
CA PHE A 748 -11.37 -25.73 9.92
C PHE A 748 -11.75 -24.38 10.50
N LEU A 749 -12.21 -24.38 11.74
CA LEU A 749 -12.60 -23.19 12.48
C LEU A 749 -11.52 -22.85 13.48
N ILE A 750 -11.17 -21.56 13.55
CA ILE A 750 -10.18 -21.05 14.50
C ILE A 750 -10.81 -19.93 15.29
N ASP A 751 -10.69 -20.01 16.60
CA ASP A 751 -11.31 -19.06 17.51
C ASP A 751 -10.55 -17.73 17.56
N ARG A 752 -11.32 -16.66 17.48
CA ARG A 752 -10.89 -15.31 17.80
C ARG A 752 -12.06 -14.60 18.46
N PRO A 753 -12.14 -14.68 19.81
CA PRO A 753 -13.25 -14.11 20.57
C PRO A 753 -13.45 -12.61 20.25
N ASP A 754 -14.70 -12.15 20.34
CA ASP A 754 -15.13 -10.77 20.17
C ASP A 754 -14.80 -10.14 18.81
N SER A 755 -14.37 -10.93 17.83
CA SER A 755 -14.09 -10.41 16.49
C SER A 755 -15.33 -9.85 15.82
N PRO A 756 -15.32 -8.57 15.36
CA PRO A 756 -16.45 -7.98 14.66
C PRO A 756 -16.64 -8.55 13.25
N GLN A 757 -15.63 -9.20 12.71
CA GLN A 757 -15.66 -9.89 11.42
C GLN A 757 -15.02 -11.28 11.52
N SER A 758 -15.53 -12.21 10.69
CA SER A 758 -14.88 -13.48 10.41
C SER A 758 -14.11 -13.41 9.09
N LEU A 759 -12.93 -13.98 9.07
CA LEU A 759 -12.22 -14.25 7.82
C LEU A 759 -12.65 -15.60 7.28
N ILE A 760 -13.10 -15.64 6.04
CA ILE A 760 -13.33 -16.85 5.27
C ILE A 760 -12.21 -16.98 4.24
N LEU A 761 -11.35 -17.98 4.38
CA LEU A 761 -10.35 -18.36 3.39
C LEU A 761 -10.67 -19.76 2.87
N THR A 762 -10.79 -19.95 1.56
CA THR A 762 -10.86 -21.29 0.98
C THR A 762 -9.62 -21.58 0.15
N GLY A 763 -9.26 -22.84 0.04
CA GLY A 763 -8.17 -23.27 -0.82
C GLY A 763 -8.49 -24.53 -1.58
N SER A 764 -8.02 -24.60 -2.82
CA SER A 764 -7.94 -25.82 -3.63
C SER A 764 -6.65 -25.83 -4.44
N LEU A 765 -6.21 -27.01 -4.86
CA LEU A 765 -5.00 -27.16 -5.67
C LEU A 765 -5.32 -26.85 -7.15
N ALA A 766 -4.54 -25.97 -7.74
CA ALA A 766 -4.58 -25.58 -9.14
C ALA A 766 -3.29 -25.99 -9.88
N PRO A 767 -3.30 -26.06 -11.22
CA PRO A 767 -2.09 -26.31 -11.98
C PRO A 767 -1.01 -25.26 -11.75
N SER A 768 0.25 -25.63 -11.94
CA SER A 768 1.43 -24.76 -11.88
C SER A 768 1.27 -23.48 -12.72
N THR A 769 1.99 -22.41 -12.35
CA THR A 769 2.10 -21.19 -13.17
C THR A 769 2.74 -21.44 -14.53
N THR A 770 3.51 -22.52 -14.69
CA THR A 770 4.24 -22.85 -15.92
C THR A 770 3.38 -23.57 -16.97
N VAL A 771 2.14 -23.97 -16.66
CA VAL A 771 1.29 -24.69 -17.62
C VAL A 771 0.90 -23.83 -18.82
N ALA A 772 0.69 -24.45 -19.97
CA ALA A 772 0.40 -23.75 -21.21
C ALA A 772 -0.87 -22.90 -21.16
N ASN A 773 -1.89 -23.37 -20.43
CA ASN A 773 -3.18 -22.67 -20.25
C ASN A 773 -3.22 -21.75 -19.01
N ASN A 774 -2.09 -21.28 -18.52
CA ASN A 774 -2.04 -20.37 -17.38
C ASN A 774 -2.79 -19.06 -17.64
N ILE A 775 -2.77 -18.56 -18.87
CA ILE A 775 -3.45 -17.30 -19.22
C ILE A 775 -4.97 -17.46 -19.14
N GLU A 776 -5.50 -18.61 -19.52
CA GLU A 776 -6.92 -18.99 -19.40
C GLU A 776 -7.34 -19.10 -17.93
N ILE A 777 -6.50 -19.70 -17.09
CA ILE A 777 -6.71 -19.77 -15.64
C ILE A 777 -6.76 -18.36 -15.04
N GLN A 778 -5.87 -17.47 -15.43
CA GLN A 778 -5.89 -16.08 -14.97
C GLN A 778 -7.10 -15.28 -15.46
N THR A 779 -7.55 -15.52 -16.71
CA THR A 779 -8.77 -14.91 -17.24
C THR A 779 -10.00 -15.38 -16.47
N MET A 780 -10.09 -16.69 -16.21
CA MET A 780 -11.13 -17.26 -15.34
C MET A 780 -11.13 -16.63 -13.94
N ASN A 781 -9.94 -16.52 -13.33
CA ASN A 781 -9.82 -15.89 -12.01
C ASN A 781 -10.30 -14.44 -12.02
N GLY A 782 -9.99 -13.66 -13.06
CA GLY A 782 -10.48 -12.28 -13.23
C GLY A 782 -12.01 -12.21 -13.20
N ILE A 783 -12.69 -13.16 -13.83
CA ILE A 783 -14.15 -13.25 -13.84
C ILE A 783 -14.70 -13.65 -12.47
N PHE A 784 -14.08 -14.63 -11.83
CA PHE A 784 -14.61 -15.24 -10.60
C PHE A 784 -14.44 -14.34 -9.37
N GLY A 785 -13.20 -13.82 -9.13
CA GLY A 785 -12.91 -13.01 -7.96
C GLY A 785 -11.67 -12.10 -8.08
N GLY A 786 -11.06 -12.01 -9.26
CA GLY A 786 -9.79 -11.31 -9.45
C GLY A 786 -9.90 -9.83 -9.83
N THR A 787 -11.10 -9.29 -10.03
CA THR A 787 -11.35 -7.87 -10.35
C THR A 787 -12.44 -7.29 -9.46
N PHE A 788 -12.58 -5.96 -9.45
CA PHE A 788 -13.64 -5.32 -8.70
C PHE A 788 -15.04 -5.79 -9.16
N THR A 789 -15.24 -5.91 -10.47
CA THR A 789 -16.51 -6.34 -11.07
C THR A 789 -16.67 -7.87 -11.15
N SER A 790 -15.83 -8.62 -10.44
CA SER A 790 -15.89 -10.09 -10.38
C SER A 790 -17.14 -10.58 -9.63
N ARG A 791 -17.52 -11.84 -9.88
CA ARG A 791 -18.74 -12.43 -9.30
C ARG A 791 -18.76 -12.42 -7.79
N LEU A 792 -17.65 -12.80 -7.14
CA LEU A 792 -17.56 -12.83 -5.67
C LEU A 792 -17.73 -11.43 -5.06
N ASN A 793 -17.05 -10.44 -5.61
CA ASN A 793 -17.12 -9.08 -5.09
C ASN A 793 -18.49 -8.45 -5.31
N MET A 794 -19.06 -8.61 -6.51
CA MET A 794 -20.40 -8.12 -6.81
C MET A 794 -21.48 -8.79 -5.95
N ASN A 795 -21.28 -10.04 -5.53
CA ASN A 795 -22.16 -10.74 -4.60
C ASN A 795 -22.02 -10.22 -3.17
N LEU A 796 -20.84 -10.45 -2.54
CA LEU A 796 -20.69 -10.23 -1.10
C LEU A 796 -20.56 -8.74 -0.71
N ARG A 797 -19.94 -7.91 -1.54
CA ARG A 797 -19.81 -6.47 -1.31
C ARG A 797 -21.02 -5.70 -1.81
N GLU A 798 -21.31 -5.77 -3.12
CA GLU A 798 -22.29 -4.85 -3.76
C GLU A 798 -23.74 -5.28 -3.51
N ASP A 799 -24.07 -6.59 -3.63
CA ASP A 799 -25.43 -7.08 -3.43
C ASP A 799 -25.76 -7.32 -1.95
N LYS A 800 -24.92 -8.06 -1.23
CA LYS A 800 -25.18 -8.47 0.15
C LYS A 800 -24.74 -7.44 1.19
N ARG A 801 -23.71 -6.67 0.93
CA ARG A 801 -23.13 -5.68 1.88
C ARG A 801 -22.59 -6.32 3.14
N TRP A 802 -22.09 -7.56 3.05
CA TRP A 802 -21.58 -8.32 4.20
C TRP A 802 -20.08 -8.21 4.36
N ALA A 803 -19.38 -7.65 3.36
CA ALA A 803 -17.95 -7.50 3.31
C ALA A 803 -17.54 -6.15 2.71
N TYR A 804 -16.35 -5.65 3.07
CA TYR A 804 -15.69 -4.55 2.35
C TYR A 804 -15.20 -5.00 0.97
N GLY A 805 -14.81 -6.28 0.84
CA GLY A 805 -14.42 -6.88 -0.43
C GLY A 805 -14.32 -8.39 -0.34
N ALA A 806 -14.52 -9.05 -1.48
CA ALA A 806 -14.32 -10.47 -1.64
C ALA A 806 -13.54 -10.77 -2.92
N SER A 807 -12.54 -11.63 -2.84
CA SER A 807 -11.63 -11.88 -3.95
C SER A 807 -11.26 -13.36 -4.11
N SER A 808 -10.72 -13.69 -5.29
CA SER A 808 -9.99 -14.94 -5.51
C SER A 808 -8.64 -14.67 -6.14
N PHE A 809 -7.67 -15.49 -5.82
CA PHE A 809 -6.31 -15.36 -6.32
C PHE A 809 -5.59 -16.71 -6.38
N LEU A 810 -4.54 -16.75 -7.19
CA LEU A 810 -3.62 -17.88 -7.30
C LEU A 810 -2.25 -17.45 -6.77
N GLN A 811 -1.70 -18.21 -5.86
CA GLN A 811 -0.31 -18.03 -5.45
C GLN A 811 0.58 -18.62 -6.53
N ASP A 812 1.27 -17.80 -7.31
CA ASP A 812 2.14 -18.29 -8.37
C ASP A 812 3.25 -19.20 -7.80
N ALA A 813 3.43 -20.37 -8.46
CA ALA A 813 4.39 -21.39 -8.05
C ALA A 813 4.87 -22.24 -9.23
N ILE A 814 6.07 -22.79 -9.11
CA ILE A 814 6.65 -23.75 -10.07
C ILE A 814 5.89 -25.08 -10.04
N GLY A 815 5.42 -25.52 -8.87
CA GLY A 815 4.59 -26.72 -8.70
C GLY A 815 3.09 -26.42 -8.75
N GLN A 816 2.28 -27.41 -8.32
CA GLN A 816 0.87 -27.18 -8.06
C GLN A 816 0.71 -26.00 -7.08
N ARG A 817 -0.17 -25.06 -7.39
CA ARG A 817 -0.36 -23.84 -6.60
C ARG A 817 -1.75 -23.80 -5.98
N PRO A 818 -1.94 -23.08 -4.87
CA PRO A 818 -3.27 -22.88 -4.33
C PRO A 818 -4.05 -21.84 -5.14
N PHE A 819 -5.30 -22.17 -5.40
CA PHE A 819 -6.34 -21.21 -5.74
C PHE A 819 -7.12 -20.91 -4.47
N MET A 820 -7.19 -19.67 -4.09
CA MET A 820 -7.78 -19.23 -2.83
C MET A 820 -8.92 -18.26 -3.08
N THR A 821 -9.96 -18.30 -2.23
CA THR A 821 -10.94 -17.23 -2.11
C THR A 821 -10.83 -16.61 -0.73
N TYR A 822 -11.03 -15.31 -0.64
CA TYR A 822 -10.87 -14.51 0.57
C TYR A 822 -12.06 -13.58 0.75
N ALA A 823 -12.63 -13.54 1.95
CA ALA A 823 -13.60 -12.53 2.34
C ALA A 823 -13.55 -12.30 3.85
N SER A 824 -13.38 -11.04 4.28
CA SER A 824 -13.66 -10.62 5.65
C SER A 824 -15.11 -10.15 5.71
N VAL A 825 -15.93 -10.86 6.49
CA VAL A 825 -17.37 -10.67 6.52
C VAL A 825 -17.85 -10.38 7.94
N GLN A 826 -18.98 -9.71 8.08
CA GLN A 826 -19.63 -9.51 9.38
C GLN A 826 -19.78 -10.85 10.10
N THR A 827 -19.49 -10.89 11.39
CA THR A 827 -19.51 -12.14 12.19
C THR A 827 -20.88 -12.81 12.14
N ASP A 828 -21.99 -12.06 12.21
CA ASP A 828 -23.36 -12.57 12.12
C ASP A 828 -23.76 -13.03 10.70
N LYS A 829 -22.92 -12.80 9.70
CA LYS A 829 -23.12 -13.21 8.29
C LYS A 829 -22.11 -14.27 7.82
N THR A 830 -21.34 -14.84 8.73
CA THR A 830 -20.29 -15.82 8.37
C THR A 830 -20.85 -17.03 7.63
N ALA A 831 -21.90 -17.62 8.15
CA ALA A 831 -22.49 -18.81 7.52
C ALA A 831 -23.13 -18.49 6.18
N GLU A 832 -23.91 -17.42 6.10
CA GLU A 832 -24.55 -16.99 4.86
C GLU A 832 -23.49 -16.65 3.79
N SER A 833 -22.39 -15.98 4.18
CA SER A 833 -21.30 -15.65 3.27
C SER A 833 -20.57 -16.89 2.75
N ALA A 834 -20.32 -17.88 3.62
CA ALA A 834 -19.75 -19.16 3.20
C ALA A 834 -20.67 -19.90 2.20
N ALA A 835 -21.98 -19.84 2.44
CA ALA A 835 -22.97 -20.40 1.51
C ALA A 835 -22.95 -19.68 0.13
N GLU A 836 -22.85 -18.36 0.11
CA GLU A 836 -22.74 -17.59 -1.15
C GLU A 836 -21.43 -17.87 -1.89
N VAL A 837 -20.28 -17.97 -1.19
CA VAL A 837 -19.01 -18.38 -1.84
C VAL A 837 -19.14 -19.75 -2.50
N LEU A 838 -19.72 -20.74 -1.80
CA LEU A 838 -19.94 -22.07 -2.37
C LEU A 838 -20.92 -22.03 -3.55
N LYS A 839 -21.96 -21.24 -3.46
CA LYS A 839 -22.97 -21.05 -4.53
C LYS A 839 -22.32 -20.46 -5.78
N GLU A 840 -21.52 -19.41 -5.69
CA GLU A 840 -20.80 -18.84 -6.84
C GLU A 840 -19.81 -19.84 -7.44
N ALA A 841 -19.08 -20.59 -6.59
CA ALA A 841 -18.15 -21.61 -7.06
C ALA A 841 -18.87 -22.75 -7.83
N ARG A 842 -20.05 -23.15 -7.39
CA ARG A 842 -20.86 -24.14 -8.11
C ARG A 842 -21.50 -23.56 -9.38
N ALA A 843 -22.00 -22.34 -9.29
CA ALA A 843 -22.70 -21.67 -10.39
C ALA A 843 -21.79 -21.48 -11.60
N VAL A 844 -20.55 -21.04 -11.41
CA VAL A 844 -19.60 -20.74 -12.50
C VAL A 844 -19.22 -21.96 -13.33
N ILE A 845 -19.22 -23.16 -12.74
CA ILE A 845 -18.94 -24.42 -13.45
C ILE A 845 -20.21 -25.22 -13.78
N GLY A 846 -21.37 -24.76 -13.37
CA GLY A 846 -22.67 -25.42 -13.44
C GLY A 846 -23.73 -24.60 -14.19
N ASP A 847 -24.73 -24.13 -13.46
CA ASP A 847 -25.96 -23.54 -14.01
C ASP A 847 -25.83 -22.07 -14.45
N LYS A 848 -24.79 -21.36 -14.00
CA LYS A 848 -24.44 -20.01 -14.46
C LYS A 848 -23.02 -19.97 -15.02
N PRO A 849 -22.79 -20.58 -16.20
CA PRO A 849 -21.45 -20.65 -16.79
C PRO A 849 -20.94 -19.25 -17.14
N ILE A 850 -19.65 -19.15 -17.43
CA ILE A 850 -19.01 -17.92 -17.84
C ILE A 850 -19.66 -17.39 -19.13
N THR A 851 -19.97 -16.10 -19.16
CA THR A 851 -20.59 -15.43 -20.30
C THR A 851 -19.57 -14.85 -21.27
N ASP A 852 -19.95 -14.68 -22.53
CA ASP A 852 -19.09 -14.04 -23.54
C ASP A 852 -18.78 -12.58 -23.17
N GLU A 853 -19.67 -11.93 -22.46
CA GLU A 853 -19.55 -10.55 -21.99
C GLU A 853 -18.48 -10.42 -20.89
N GLU A 854 -18.48 -11.34 -19.90
CA GLU A 854 -17.45 -11.42 -18.87
C GLU A 854 -16.05 -11.69 -19.48
N ILE A 855 -16.00 -12.60 -20.46
CA ILE A 855 -14.75 -12.91 -21.18
C ILE A 855 -14.26 -11.67 -21.94
N ALA A 856 -15.12 -11.02 -22.69
CA ALA A 856 -14.77 -9.84 -23.48
C ALA A 856 -14.24 -8.72 -22.57
N ARG A 857 -14.89 -8.49 -21.42
CA ARG A 857 -14.50 -7.48 -20.43
C ARG A 857 -13.09 -7.77 -19.90
N ILE A 858 -12.83 -8.97 -19.38
CA ILE A 858 -11.52 -9.32 -18.78
C ILE A 858 -10.41 -9.34 -19.83
N LYS A 859 -10.69 -9.85 -21.04
CA LYS A 859 -9.72 -9.79 -22.14
C LYS A 859 -9.38 -8.35 -22.51
N ALA A 860 -10.36 -7.49 -22.64
CA ALA A 860 -10.18 -6.09 -22.94
C ALA A 860 -9.33 -5.40 -21.86
N GLN A 861 -9.70 -5.55 -20.59
CA GLN A 861 -8.95 -5.02 -19.45
C GLN A 861 -7.47 -5.43 -19.50
N ARG A 862 -7.21 -6.73 -19.61
CA ARG A 862 -5.83 -7.27 -19.58
C ARG A 862 -4.99 -6.83 -20.79
N ILE A 863 -5.58 -6.73 -21.97
CA ILE A 863 -4.86 -6.29 -23.18
C ILE A 863 -4.58 -4.79 -23.11
N ARG A 864 -5.56 -4.01 -22.72
CA ARG A 864 -5.49 -2.54 -22.77
C ARG A 864 -4.66 -1.95 -21.64
N ALA A 865 -4.55 -2.65 -20.51
CA ALA A 865 -3.69 -2.28 -19.39
C ALA A 865 -2.19 -2.51 -19.68
N LEU A 866 -1.82 -3.28 -20.71
CA LEU A 866 -0.41 -3.61 -21.00
C LEU A 866 0.49 -2.38 -21.12
N PRO A 867 0.14 -1.29 -21.86
CA PRO A 867 1.02 -0.13 -21.98
C PRO A 867 1.31 0.54 -20.63
N GLY A 868 0.30 0.73 -19.78
CA GLY A 868 0.45 1.32 -18.45
C GLY A 868 1.17 0.42 -17.45
N SER A 869 1.07 -0.92 -17.62
CA SER A 869 1.70 -1.89 -16.72
C SER A 869 3.24 -1.88 -16.75
N PHE A 870 3.85 -1.18 -17.71
CA PHE A 870 5.33 -1.10 -17.86
C PHE A 870 5.84 0.33 -17.73
N GLU A 871 5.11 1.17 -17.08
CA GLU A 871 5.47 2.57 -16.87
C GLU A 871 6.77 2.71 -16.08
N THR A 872 6.98 1.87 -15.07
CA THR A 872 8.13 1.99 -14.15
C THR A 872 9.22 0.96 -14.38
N THR A 873 10.45 1.32 -14.00
CA THR A 873 11.63 0.44 -13.97
C THR A 873 11.35 -0.81 -13.11
N GLY A 874 10.67 -0.64 -11.97
CA GLY A 874 10.28 -1.75 -11.09
C GLY A 874 9.33 -2.73 -11.77
N SER A 875 8.35 -2.24 -12.54
CA SER A 875 7.42 -3.09 -13.29
C SER A 875 8.15 -3.92 -14.36
N VAL A 876 9.09 -3.30 -15.07
CA VAL A 876 9.93 -3.99 -16.08
C VAL A 876 10.81 -5.05 -15.41
N LEU A 877 11.46 -4.71 -14.28
CA LEU A 877 12.26 -5.66 -13.51
C LEU A 877 11.42 -6.85 -13.02
N GLY A 878 10.18 -6.61 -12.59
CA GLY A 878 9.23 -7.65 -12.21
C GLY A 878 8.93 -8.65 -13.33
N ILE A 879 8.83 -8.17 -14.58
CA ILE A 879 8.68 -9.05 -15.76
C ILE A 879 9.94 -9.89 -16.00
N LEU A 880 11.13 -9.29 -15.92
CA LEU A 880 12.39 -10.04 -16.04
C LEU A 880 12.47 -11.13 -14.98
N SER A 881 12.10 -10.82 -13.73
CA SER A 881 12.06 -11.75 -12.61
C SER A 881 11.09 -12.90 -12.84
N GLY A 882 9.85 -12.59 -13.26
CA GLY A 882 8.86 -13.61 -13.58
C GLY A 882 9.26 -14.50 -14.77
N ASN A 883 9.84 -13.91 -15.82
CA ASN A 883 10.35 -14.67 -16.97
C ASN A 883 11.47 -15.61 -16.54
N ALA A 884 12.40 -15.14 -15.72
CA ALA A 884 13.52 -15.94 -15.22
C ALA A 884 13.06 -17.07 -14.29
N LEU A 885 12.10 -16.80 -13.39
CA LEU A 885 11.59 -17.78 -12.42
C LEU A 885 10.77 -18.89 -13.10
N TYR A 886 9.87 -18.51 -14.02
CA TYR A 886 8.96 -19.45 -14.68
C TYR A 886 9.43 -19.90 -16.06
N SER A 887 10.71 -19.68 -16.40
CA SER A 887 11.31 -20.08 -17.69
C SER A 887 10.50 -19.60 -18.90
N ARG A 888 10.00 -18.37 -18.85
CA ARG A 888 9.26 -17.75 -19.96
C ARG A 888 10.24 -17.13 -20.97
N PRO A 889 9.92 -17.14 -22.28
CA PRO A 889 10.75 -16.51 -23.28
C PRO A 889 10.75 -14.97 -23.13
N ASP A 890 11.76 -14.29 -23.68
CA ASP A 890 11.90 -12.83 -23.57
C ASP A 890 10.75 -12.07 -24.25
N ASP A 891 10.12 -12.66 -25.26
CA ASP A 891 8.97 -12.09 -25.96
C ASP A 891 7.62 -12.48 -25.33
N TYR A 892 7.62 -13.05 -24.12
CA TYR A 892 6.39 -13.50 -23.45
C TYR A 892 5.34 -12.39 -23.36
N VAL A 893 5.76 -11.19 -22.98
CA VAL A 893 4.84 -10.05 -22.82
C VAL A 893 4.31 -9.55 -24.16
N GLN A 894 5.16 -9.50 -25.20
CA GLN A 894 4.77 -9.11 -26.56
C GLN A 894 3.73 -10.08 -27.14
N THR A 895 3.78 -11.35 -26.77
CA THR A 895 2.83 -12.37 -27.22
C THR A 895 1.50 -12.38 -26.45
N LEU A 896 1.41 -11.70 -25.29
CA LEU A 896 0.24 -11.72 -24.42
C LEU A 896 -1.03 -11.22 -25.12
N LYS A 897 -0.96 -10.13 -25.89
CA LYS A 897 -2.10 -9.59 -26.63
C LYS A 897 -2.71 -10.67 -27.55
N ALA A 898 -1.90 -11.30 -28.38
CA ALA A 898 -2.36 -12.33 -29.33
C ALA A 898 -2.91 -13.58 -28.61
N ARG A 899 -2.24 -14.01 -27.54
CA ARG A 899 -2.69 -15.15 -26.72
C ARG A 899 -4.01 -14.89 -26.02
N LEU A 900 -4.20 -13.70 -25.44
CA LEU A 900 -5.46 -13.28 -24.84
C LEU A 900 -6.59 -13.20 -25.88
N GLN A 901 -6.30 -12.65 -27.07
CA GLN A 901 -7.28 -12.58 -28.16
C GLN A 901 -7.71 -13.98 -28.64
N GLY A 902 -6.77 -14.91 -28.71
CA GLY A 902 -7.00 -16.29 -29.15
C GLY A 902 -7.80 -17.18 -28.20
N GLN A 903 -7.97 -16.79 -26.94
CA GLN A 903 -8.75 -17.58 -25.97
C GLN A 903 -10.20 -17.76 -26.40
N THR A 904 -10.69 -19.00 -26.31
CA THR A 904 -12.11 -19.31 -26.53
C THR A 904 -12.85 -19.48 -25.19
N LYS A 905 -14.17 -19.37 -25.23
CA LYS A 905 -15.04 -19.64 -24.07
C LYS A 905 -14.80 -21.05 -23.53
N ALA A 906 -14.67 -22.02 -24.40
CA ALA A 906 -14.44 -23.42 -24.03
C ALA A 906 -13.12 -23.60 -23.22
N ASP A 907 -12.04 -22.87 -23.60
CA ASP A 907 -10.76 -22.91 -22.90
C ASP A 907 -10.89 -22.34 -21.48
N ILE A 908 -11.59 -21.21 -21.32
CA ILE A 908 -11.78 -20.55 -20.03
C ILE A 908 -12.71 -21.37 -19.12
N GLU A 909 -13.77 -21.97 -19.67
CA GLU A 909 -14.63 -22.89 -18.92
C GLU A 909 -13.89 -24.19 -18.52
N ALA A 910 -13.00 -24.68 -19.38
CA ALA A 910 -12.13 -25.82 -19.03
C ALA A 910 -11.18 -25.44 -17.89
N ALA A 911 -10.60 -24.25 -17.91
CA ALA A 911 -9.80 -23.70 -16.82
C ALA A 911 -10.60 -23.59 -15.52
N ALA A 912 -11.86 -23.11 -15.57
CA ALA A 912 -12.73 -23.05 -14.41
C ALA A 912 -12.96 -24.44 -13.79
N ARG A 913 -13.31 -25.44 -14.62
CA ARG A 913 -13.49 -26.81 -14.16
C ARG A 913 -12.19 -27.46 -13.63
N ALA A 914 -11.05 -27.04 -14.14
CA ALA A 914 -9.74 -27.54 -13.66
C ALA A 914 -9.38 -26.98 -12.26
N VAL A 915 -9.72 -25.73 -11.98
CA VAL A 915 -9.30 -24.99 -10.78
C VAL A 915 -10.36 -24.99 -9.68
N ILE A 916 -11.61 -24.67 -10.02
CA ILE A 916 -12.70 -24.54 -9.04
C ILE A 916 -13.28 -25.93 -8.72
N LYS A 917 -13.12 -26.37 -7.46
CA LYS A 917 -13.54 -27.69 -6.98
C LYS A 917 -14.48 -27.52 -5.76
N PRO A 918 -15.74 -27.13 -5.96
CA PRO A 918 -16.64 -26.74 -4.86
C PRO A 918 -16.81 -27.83 -3.80
N ASP A 919 -16.84 -29.10 -4.20
CA ASP A 919 -17.05 -30.23 -3.29
C ASP A 919 -15.76 -30.75 -2.62
N ALA A 920 -14.61 -30.14 -2.92
CA ALA A 920 -13.29 -30.50 -2.40
C ALA A 920 -12.53 -29.29 -1.79
N LEU A 921 -13.24 -28.20 -1.50
CA LEU A 921 -12.63 -27.03 -0.89
C LEU A 921 -12.15 -27.30 0.53
N THR A 922 -10.97 -26.80 0.85
CA THR A 922 -10.50 -26.67 2.23
C THR A 922 -10.82 -25.27 2.72
N TRP A 923 -11.65 -25.20 3.76
CA TRP A 923 -12.10 -23.95 4.37
C TRP A 923 -11.32 -23.71 5.65
N VAL A 924 -10.79 -22.50 5.80
CA VAL A 924 -10.27 -21.97 7.07
C VAL A 924 -11.09 -20.73 7.39
N ILE A 925 -11.81 -20.79 8.51
CA ILE A 925 -12.68 -19.70 8.97
C ILE A 925 -12.17 -19.26 10.34
N VAL A 926 -11.73 -18.02 10.44
CA VAL A 926 -11.20 -17.40 11.65
C VAL A 926 -12.21 -16.38 12.17
N GLY A 927 -12.71 -16.54 13.38
CA GLY A 927 -13.71 -15.64 13.94
C GLY A 927 -14.17 -16.08 15.32
N ASP A 928 -15.16 -15.39 15.87
CA ASP A 928 -15.74 -15.65 17.18
C ASP A 928 -16.55 -16.96 17.16
N LEU A 929 -15.97 -18.06 17.66
CA LEU A 929 -16.59 -19.40 17.60
C LEU A 929 -17.89 -19.48 18.38
N GLU A 930 -18.07 -18.72 19.45
CA GLU A 930 -19.33 -18.71 20.17
C GLU A 930 -20.51 -18.34 19.26
N LYS A 931 -20.26 -17.41 18.32
CA LYS A 931 -21.26 -16.90 17.38
C LYS A 931 -21.35 -17.72 16.09
N ILE A 932 -20.21 -18.20 15.55
CA ILE A 932 -20.17 -18.73 14.18
C ILE A 932 -20.21 -20.26 14.08
N GLU A 933 -19.77 -21.01 15.09
CA GLU A 933 -19.59 -22.47 14.98
C GLU A 933 -20.90 -23.20 14.66
N ALA A 934 -21.95 -22.95 15.40
CA ALA A 934 -23.24 -23.65 15.21
C ALA A 934 -23.87 -23.34 13.84
N PRO A 935 -23.96 -22.07 13.38
CA PRO A 935 -24.42 -21.74 12.01
C PRO A 935 -23.58 -22.38 10.90
N VAL A 936 -22.23 -22.36 11.00
CA VAL A 936 -21.35 -22.96 9.99
C VAL A 936 -21.53 -24.49 9.94
N ARG A 937 -21.62 -25.17 11.08
CA ARG A 937 -21.91 -26.63 11.12
C ARG A 937 -23.25 -26.98 10.47
N ALA A 938 -24.25 -26.12 10.63
CA ALA A 938 -25.59 -26.32 10.03
C ALA A 938 -25.57 -26.30 8.50
N LEU A 939 -24.61 -25.64 7.87
CA LEU A 939 -24.44 -25.60 6.40
C LEU A 939 -24.03 -26.94 5.80
N LYS A 940 -23.45 -27.85 6.59
CA LYS A 940 -22.95 -29.18 6.12
C LYS A 940 -21.98 -29.07 4.95
N LEU A 941 -21.09 -28.08 4.98
CA LEU A 941 -20.09 -27.83 3.94
C LEU A 941 -19.11 -29.03 3.81
N GLY A 942 -18.79 -29.71 4.90
CA GLY A 942 -17.83 -30.78 4.97
C GLY A 942 -17.63 -31.27 6.42
N ASP A 943 -16.54 -32.02 6.65
CA ASP A 943 -16.07 -32.38 7.99
C ASP A 943 -15.54 -31.13 8.71
N VAL A 944 -16.17 -30.79 9.86
CA VAL A 944 -15.86 -29.54 10.59
C VAL A 944 -15.01 -29.85 11.82
N LYS A 945 -13.80 -29.33 11.87
CA LYS A 945 -12.85 -29.40 12.98
C LYS A 945 -12.57 -28.02 13.54
N VAL A 946 -12.25 -27.96 14.82
CA VAL A 946 -11.72 -26.75 15.47
C VAL A 946 -10.23 -26.95 15.67
N MET A 947 -9.45 -25.93 15.34
CA MET A 947 -8.00 -25.94 15.54
C MET A 947 -7.51 -24.62 16.13
N ASP A 948 -6.30 -24.62 16.65
CA ASP A 948 -5.65 -23.40 17.13
C ASP A 948 -4.93 -22.64 15.99
N ALA A 949 -4.35 -21.49 16.32
CA ALA A 949 -3.64 -20.64 15.36
C ALA A 949 -2.32 -21.26 14.82
N ASP A 950 -1.85 -22.34 15.42
CA ASP A 950 -0.72 -23.13 14.93
C ASP A 950 -1.14 -24.31 14.04
N GLY A 951 -2.44 -24.47 13.77
CA GLY A 951 -2.99 -25.53 12.93
C GLY A 951 -3.20 -26.87 13.65
N LYS A 952 -3.04 -26.93 14.99
CA LYS A 952 -3.30 -28.14 15.77
C LYS A 952 -4.80 -28.32 15.96
N VAL A 953 -5.31 -29.47 15.54
CA VAL A 953 -6.71 -29.84 15.75
C VAL A 953 -6.99 -30.04 17.24
N LEU A 954 -8.00 -29.34 17.75
CA LEU A 954 -8.44 -29.38 19.14
C LEU A 954 -9.63 -30.33 19.33
N ARG A 955 -10.62 -30.32 18.41
CA ARG A 955 -11.82 -31.16 18.43
C ARG A 955 -12.53 -31.26 17.09
#